data_7d790f1f2e20df6c07469f42429be8f9
#
_entry.id   7d790f1f2e20df6c07469f42429be8f9
#
_cell.length_a   1.000
_cell.length_b   1.000
_cell.length_c   1.000
_cell.angle_alpha   90.00
_cell.angle_beta   90.00
_cell.angle_gamma   90.00
#
_symmetry.space_group_name_H-M   'P 1'
#
loop_
_entity.id
_entity.type
_entity.pdbx_description
1 polymer ?
#
loop_
_entity_poly.entity_id
_entity_poly.type
_entity_poly.pdbx_seq_one_letter_code
_entity_poly.pdbx_strand_id
1 'polypeptide(L)'
;MDIRHRGTFRTDYEADWARLDDFQVLTAEADKLLHRLIRASREIPYHNADGQEVILVSFLERHVLTVLADIARKKLSNYGNSFANVQGTAIQAAYTQKLRQDINRWIARLDSYLHNTWQAGNNSSPAAETARWLKDRLEQSLSADELDGNNNYYRMLRTVTAIQENVDYYLNQIKDSGDMNPALSLLIVYLKNYGSIAEVFNRRLATLPELYRKDILHAVPQDAVQDNVYVIITPTEGIGGFTLPKDEPFPAGQNATGEELIYRTEKKEYISPVQCVEADALYGFSNPSYGGALELYKQTIQLQDTTDAQTLFVHGEELRIGWQVESPMLVLNEGERNISIYFHLTADSSIPNNTKGFVLQLSGAEGWMEQTSECYIESGRLYFSFSLPYNAVAPASCMEEVHGTTTEYPVIRILTDNANCPYKWAQQLIFDSVEIKTEVNGIRNFSFYNDQGEVDTTQPFHPFGIQAECGVCFLFGNEEMSLKNLQEVRLKGIWKELPETEEGFNKMYKEYGTDADAFKVSTEYQIGGRWKKCGDEQKLFSFNENGDLNSAEIVFSFTVQPQSISSDETAVPYEYSRDKDGFFRITLESPSSGFGTKAYRTLFSETMVHNSGCKEKKRKDLPSEPVIPVMVDVELSYIATEETTLSDMERSFIRLSRITALSRQEPFPITKGEKQPFLPSVPAENLLYFGLLHALGEQNLRLYFDMVLPQEKIPFYDPQPGRQVTLAWEYWNGNEWHPIAIESVLAEETLGLTQSGFIEINLPEKISGSHMDKQGRAWIRAAVTGDLSSCLAVRGIRTNCIRLISQNGDGIPLPAGTIQGIKEPDERIESVTQPLSGFGGKPAETATGVAVRQTSRISNRHRALIIKDYEHLLLEFFPEVDKIQCIPIPQNKGASKICLVVFSRAEDSRYFLSPAWNWRKYSSLSGNMHLRLLLC
;
A
#
# COMPACT_ATOMS: atom_id res chain seq x y z
N MET A 1 -14.46 -22.18 -27.35
CA MET A 1 -13.15 -22.72 -26.93
C MET A 1 -13.41 -23.82 -25.93
N ASP A 2 -13.01 -25.04 -26.19
CA ASP A 2 -13.25 -26.14 -25.24
C ASP A 2 -12.17 -26.10 -24.15
N ILE A 3 -12.45 -25.40 -23.03
CA ILE A 3 -11.56 -25.19 -21.88
C ILE A 3 -11.49 -26.46 -20.99
N ARG A 4 -11.94 -27.62 -21.50
CA ARG A 4 -12.08 -28.82 -20.67
C ARG A 4 -10.77 -29.57 -20.43
N HIS A 5 -9.70 -29.23 -21.12
CA HIS A 5 -8.39 -29.82 -20.87
C HIS A 5 -7.68 -29.04 -19.77
N ARG A 6 -7.55 -29.69 -18.60
CA ARG A 6 -6.93 -29.06 -17.41
C ARG A 6 -5.41 -28.92 -17.48
N GLY A 7 -4.78 -29.42 -18.56
CA GLY A 7 -3.34 -29.61 -18.61
C GLY A 7 -2.87 -30.81 -17.79
N THR A 8 -1.57 -31.06 -17.81
CA THR A 8 -0.94 -32.19 -17.10
C THR A 8 -0.08 -31.66 -15.97
N PHE A 9 -0.32 -32.11 -14.74
CA PHE A 9 0.59 -31.89 -13.61
C PHE A 9 1.74 -32.86 -13.67
N ARG A 10 2.88 -32.49 -13.10
CA ARG A 10 4.04 -33.38 -12.96
C ARG A 10 3.68 -34.64 -12.16
N THR A 11 2.94 -34.50 -11.10
CA THR A 11 2.44 -35.62 -10.29
C THR A 11 1.57 -36.59 -11.08
N ASP A 12 0.73 -36.06 -11.99
CA ASP A 12 -0.10 -36.91 -12.86
C ASP A 12 0.74 -37.62 -13.93
N TYR A 13 1.72 -36.88 -14.51
CA TYR A 13 2.66 -37.44 -15.48
C TYR A 13 3.47 -38.59 -14.86
N GLU A 14 4.00 -38.40 -13.67
CA GLU A 14 4.74 -39.43 -12.95
C GLU A 14 3.85 -40.60 -12.51
N ALA A 15 2.62 -40.31 -12.03
CA ALA A 15 1.69 -41.32 -11.58
C ALA A 15 1.09 -42.16 -12.71
N ASP A 16 0.77 -41.54 -13.85
CA ASP A 16 0.16 -42.25 -14.99
C ASP A 16 1.07 -43.35 -15.52
N TRP A 17 2.38 -43.19 -15.43
CA TRP A 17 3.35 -44.15 -15.96
C TRP A 17 4.04 -44.98 -14.87
N ALA A 18 4.00 -44.58 -13.63
CA ALA A 18 4.57 -45.33 -12.49
C ALA A 18 3.70 -46.50 -12.03
N ARG A 19 2.44 -46.55 -12.49
CA ARG A 19 1.48 -47.60 -12.14
C ARG A 19 1.75 -48.96 -12.83
N LEU A 20 3.00 -49.33 -12.95
CA LEU A 20 3.36 -50.68 -13.40
C LEU A 20 2.86 -51.76 -12.39
N ASP A 21 2.74 -51.40 -11.12
CA ASP A 21 2.16 -52.28 -10.09
C ASP A 21 0.66 -52.50 -10.31
N ASP A 22 -0.03 -51.63 -11.05
CA ASP A 22 -1.44 -51.82 -11.42
C ASP A 22 -1.62 -52.78 -12.61
N PHE A 23 -0.55 -53.17 -13.31
CA PHE A 23 -0.62 -54.18 -14.37
C PHE A 23 -0.73 -55.59 -13.81
N GLN A 24 -1.91 -55.95 -13.38
CA GLN A 24 -2.24 -57.26 -12.88
C GLN A 24 -2.91 -58.08 -13.94
N VAL A 25 -2.18 -59.11 -14.44
CA VAL A 25 -2.76 -60.10 -15.39
C VAL A 25 -3.76 -61.01 -14.69
N LEU A 26 -3.43 -61.37 -13.46
CA LEU A 26 -4.34 -62.15 -12.65
C LEU A 26 -4.90 -61.29 -11.51
N THR A 27 -6.20 -61.42 -11.28
CA THR A 27 -6.84 -60.73 -10.15
C THR A 27 -6.52 -61.50 -8.87
N ALA A 28 -5.76 -60.84 -7.96
CA ALA A 28 -5.36 -61.41 -6.66
C ALA A 28 -6.36 -61.10 -5.55
N GLU A 29 -7.10 -60.04 -5.67
CA GLU A 29 -8.03 -59.56 -4.63
C GLU A 29 -9.25 -60.49 -4.51
N ALA A 30 -9.42 -61.10 -3.32
CA ALA A 30 -10.47 -62.08 -3.05
C ALA A 30 -11.89 -61.53 -3.24
N ASP A 31 -12.12 -60.27 -2.94
CA ASP A 31 -13.40 -59.55 -3.16
C ASP A 31 -13.76 -59.43 -4.67
N LYS A 32 -12.77 -59.13 -5.49
CA LYS A 32 -12.93 -59.07 -6.95
C LYS A 32 -13.21 -60.45 -7.54
N LEU A 33 -12.53 -61.46 -7.03
CA LEU A 33 -12.76 -62.86 -7.42
C LEU A 33 -14.13 -63.36 -6.97
N LEU A 34 -14.52 -63.04 -5.75
CA LEU A 34 -15.85 -63.37 -5.23
C LEU A 34 -16.95 -62.70 -6.04
N HIS A 35 -16.81 -61.40 -6.39
CA HIS A 35 -17.76 -60.71 -7.22
C HIS A 35 -17.91 -61.35 -8.64
N ARG A 36 -16.76 -61.71 -9.25
CA ARG A 36 -16.77 -62.40 -10.55
C ARG A 36 -17.45 -63.76 -10.44
N LEU A 37 -17.19 -64.48 -9.38
CA LEU A 37 -17.81 -65.77 -9.14
C LEU A 37 -19.31 -65.65 -8.91
N ILE A 38 -19.80 -64.70 -8.15
CA ILE A 38 -21.23 -64.39 -7.99
C ILE A 38 -21.87 -64.12 -9.35
N ARG A 39 -21.19 -63.38 -10.22
CA ARG A 39 -21.71 -63.07 -11.55
C ARG A 39 -21.77 -64.32 -12.41
N ALA A 40 -20.73 -65.17 -12.41
CA ALA A 40 -20.70 -66.41 -13.16
C ALA A 40 -21.74 -67.46 -12.62
N SER A 41 -21.96 -67.48 -11.32
CA SER A 41 -22.87 -68.34 -10.66
C SER A 41 -24.36 -68.16 -11.01
N ARG A 42 -24.71 -67.08 -11.67
CA ARG A 42 -26.04 -66.75 -12.18
C ARG A 42 -26.50 -67.68 -13.33
N GLU A 43 -25.53 -68.30 -13.95
CA GLU A 43 -25.77 -69.22 -15.07
C GLU A 43 -25.53 -70.70 -14.70
N ILE A 44 -25.15 -70.98 -13.46
CA ILE A 44 -24.80 -72.36 -13.01
C ILE A 44 -25.97 -72.92 -12.20
N PRO A 45 -26.68 -73.95 -12.70
CA PRO A 45 -27.65 -74.68 -11.92
C PRO A 45 -26.96 -75.60 -10.94
N TYR A 46 -27.56 -75.78 -9.76
CA TYR A 46 -27.18 -76.79 -8.79
C TYR A 46 -28.42 -77.36 -8.08
N HIS A 47 -28.36 -78.59 -7.57
CA HIS A 47 -29.42 -79.18 -6.76
C HIS A 47 -29.22 -78.84 -5.26
N ASN A 48 -30.23 -78.26 -4.62
CA ASN A 48 -30.22 -77.97 -3.19
C ASN A 48 -30.38 -79.29 -2.39
N ALA A 49 -30.36 -79.22 -1.04
CA ALA A 49 -30.51 -80.39 -0.17
C ALA A 49 -31.85 -81.11 -0.35
N ASP A 50 -32.84 -80.41 -0.86
CA ASP A 50 -34.18 -80.98 -1.13
C ASP A 50 -34.30 -81.62 -2.54
N GLY A 51 -33.18 -81.64 -3.28
CA GLY A 51 -33.10 -82.17 -4.63
C GLY A 51 -33.72 -81.26 -5.74
N GLN A 52 -34.01 -79.99 -5.40
CA GLN A 52 -34.57 -79.05 -6.36
C GLN A 52 -33.44 -78.33 -7.10
N GLU A 53 -33.60 -78.20 -8.39
CA GLU A 53 -32.70 -77.44 -9.23
C GLU A 53 -32.87 -75.93 -8.98
N VAL A 54 -31.84 -75.31 -8.51
CA VAL A 54 -31.78 -73.90 -8.24
C VAL A 54 -30.50 -73.32 -8.83
N ILE A 55 -30.45 -71.96 -9.04
CA ILE A 55 -29.26 -71.29 -9.56
C ILE A 55 -28.28 -71.02 -8.40
N LEU A 56 -26.98 -71.28 -8.61
CA LEU A 56 -25.94 -71.21 -7.61
C LEU A 56 -25.84 -69.80 -6.98
N VAL A 57 -26.18 -68.72 -7.70
CA VAL A 57 -26.21 -67.36 -7.20
C VAL A 57 -27.13 -67.22 -5.97
N SER A 58 -28.26 -67.95 -5.91
CA SER A 58 -29.21 -67.88 -4.80
C SER A 58 -28.60 -68.32 -3.47
N PHE A 59 -27.59 -69.18 -3.49
CA PHE A 59 -26.81 -69.54 -2.32
C PHE A 59 -25.77 -68.50 -1.95
N LEU A 60 -25.04 -67.97 -2.94
CA LEU A 60 -23.96 -67.03 -2.69
C LEU A 60 -24.48 -65.66 -2.25
N GLU A 61 -25.57 -65.17 -2.82
CA GLU A 61 -26.12 -63.84 -2.51
C GLU A 61 -26.80 -63.75 -1.13
N ARG A 62 -26.95 -64.83 -0.43
CA ARG A 62 -27.60 -64.89 0.92
C ARG A 62 -26.68 -64.41 2.08
N HIS A 63 -25.48 -64.08 1.84
CA HIS A 63 -24.54 -63.73 2.92
C HIS A 63 -24.06 -62.25 2.83
N VAL A 64 -23.85 -61.60 4.00
CA VAL A 64 -23.43 -60.19 4.10
C VAL A 64 -22.13 -59.93 3.37
N LEU A 65 -21.18 -60.89 3.33
CA LEU A 65 -19.91 -60.77 2.60
C LEU A 65 -20.10 -60.47 1.12
N THR A 66 -21.13 -61.07 0.50
CA THR A 66 -21.39 -60.85 -0.93
C THR A 66 -21.99 -59.50 -1.20
N VAL A 67 -22.69 -58.87 -0.24
CA VAL A 67 -23.17 -57.48 -0.32
C VAL A 67 -21.99 -56.54 -0.16
N LEU A 68 -21.07 -56.76 0.77
CA LEU A 68 -19.84 -55.99 0.94
C LEU A 68 -18.95 -56.04 -0.30
N ALA A 69 -18.76 -57.22 -0.88
CA ALA A 69 -18.00 -57.38 -2.14
C ALA A 69 -18.64 -56.62 -3.31
N ASP A 70 -19.95 -56.52 -3.36
CA ASP A 70 -20.69 -55.75 -4.38
C ASP A 70 -20.54 -54.27 -4.18
N ILE A 71 -20.62 -53.80 -2.92
CA ILE A 71 -20.38 -52.39 -2.58
C ILE A 71 -18.92 -52.01 -2.87
N ALA A 72 -17.95 -52.80 -2.46
CA ALA A 72 -16.52 -52.55 -2.69
C ALA A 72 -16.17 -52.39 -4.18
N ARG A 73 -16.86 -53.09 -5.05
CA ARG A 73 -16.65 -53.08 -6.52
C ARG A 73 -17.26 -51.92 -7.23
N LYS A 74 -18.12 -51.15 -6.58
CA LYS A 74 -18.79 -50.02 -7.22
C LYS A 74 -17.81 -48.90 -7.54
N LYS A 75 -17.61 -48.57 -8.81
CA LYS A 75 -16.70 -47.47 -9.25
C LYS A 75 -17.38 -46.14 -9.04
N LEU A 76 -17.18 -45.56 -7.86
CA LEU A 76 -17.79 -44.27 -7.49
C LEU A 76 -17.12 -43.04 -8.14
N SER A 77 -15.87 -43.13 -8.54
CA SER A 77 -15.15 -42.06 -9.23
C SER A 77 -15.87 -41.60 -10.52
N ASN A 78 -16.40 -42.54 -11.27
CA ASN A 78 -17.17 -42.26 -12.48
C ASN A 78 -18.54 -41.63 -12.19
N TYR A 79 -19.10 -41.86 -11.00
CA TYR A 79 -20.39 -41.29 -10.60
C TYR A 79 -20.23 -39.81 -10.18
N GLY A 80 -19.25 -39.47 -9.38
CA GLY A 80 -19.03 -38.11 -8.92
C GLY A 80 -18.74 -37.12 -10.06
N ASN A 81 -17.81 -37.49 -10.92
CA ASN A 81 -17.45 -36.66 -12.09
C ASN A 81 -18.61 -36.60 -13.11
N SER A 82 -19.29 -37.69 -13.37
CA SER A 82 -20.41 -37.71 -14.31
C SER A 82 -21.62 -36.94 -13.80
N PHE A 83 -21.90 -36.99 -12.52
CA PHE A 83 -23.00 -36.26 -11.91
C PHE A 83 -22.74 -34.74 -11.93
N ALA A 84 -21.54 -34.28 -11.61
CA ALA A 84 -21.15 -32.87 -11.67
C ALA A 84 -21.29 -32.32 -13.11
N ASN A 85 -20.92 -33.09 -14.10
CA ASN A 85 -21.00 -32.70 -15.51
C ASN A 85 -22.45 -32.58 -16.05
N VAL A 86 -23.42 -33.23 -15.42
CA VAL A 86 -24.83 -33.21 -15.84
C VAL A 86 -25.75 -32.40 -14.92
N GLN A 87 -25.13 -31.63 -14.00
CA GLN A 87 -25.85 -30.79 -13.06
C GLN A 87 -26.78 -29.81 -13.78
N GLY A 88 -28.02 -29.71 -13.35
CA GLY A 88 -29.05 -28.88 -13.98
C GLY A 88 -29.67 -29.46 -15.24
N THR A 89 -29.35 -30.69 -15.68
CA THR A 89 -29.94 -31.37 -16.79
C THR A 89 -30.94 -32.45 -16.35
N ALA A 90 -31.86 -32.86 -17.26
CA ALA A 90 -32.78 -33.96 -16.97
C ALA A 90 -32.07 -35.32 -16.71
N ILE A 91 -30.81 -35.45 -17.12
CA ILE A 91 -30.00 -36.66 -16.94
C ILE A 91 -29.54 -36.81 -15.47
N GLN A 92 -29.47 -35.72 -14.73
CA GLN A 92 -29.11 -35.72 -13.30
C GLN A 92 -30.01 -36.65 -12.47
N ALA A 93 -31.32 -36.62 -12.73
CA ALA A 93 -32.29 -37.49 -12.03
C ALA A 93 -32.02 -38.98 -12.27
N ALA A 94 -31.60 -39.36 -13.49
CA ALA A 94 -31.26 -40.73 -13.82
C ALA A 94 -30.05 -41.27 -13.04
N TYR A 95 -29.00 -40.43 -12.81
CA TYR A 95 -27.86 -40.82 -11.97
C TYR A 95 -28.26 -41.02 -10.51
N THR A 96 -29.07 -40.13 -9.98
CA THR A 96 -29.59 -40.24 -8.60
C THR A 96 -30.45 -41.50 -8.46
N GLN A 97 -31.33 -41.75 -9.41
CA GLN A 97 -32.19 -42.93 -9.40
C GLN A 97 -31.39 -44.23 -9.50
N LYS A 98 -30.33 -44.26 -10.34
CA LYS A 98 -29.46 -45.44 -10.48
C LYS A 98 -28.72 -45.76 -9.19
N LEU A 99 -28.14 -44.76 -8.49
CA LEU A 99 -27.49 -44.99 -7.22
C LEU A 99 -28.51 -45.44 -6.15
N ARG A 100 -29.69 -44.82 -6.09
CA ARG A 100 -30.77 -45.21 -5.19
C ARG A 100 -31.22 -46.68 -5.45
N GLN A 101 -31.32 -47.12 -6.71
CA GLN A 101 -31.66 -48.50 -7.04
C GLN A 101 -30.60 -49.49 -6.53
N ASP A 102 -29.31 -49.16 -6.69
CA ASP A 102 -28.24 -49.99 -6.17
C ASP A 102 -28.29 -50.11 -4.63
N ILE A 103 -28.48 -48.97 -3.93
CA ILE A 103 -28.63 -48.96 -2.48
C ILE A 103 -29.85 -49.79 -2.02
N ASN A 104 -31.01 -49.61 -2.66
CA ASN A 104 -32.22 -50.38 -2.33
C ASN A 104 -32.01 -51.88 -2.55
N ARG A 105 -31.24 -52.28 -3.59
CA ARG A 105 -30.89 -53.66 -3.83
C ARG A 105 -30.02 -54.24 -2.73
N TRP A 106 -29.06 -53.50 -2.25
CA TRP A 106 -28.22 -53.92 -1.13
C TRP A 106 -29.01 -54.03 0.18
N ILE A 107 -29.91 -53.09 0.46
CA ILE A 107 -30.80 -53.13 1.63
C ILE A 107 -31.66 -54.40 1.57
N ALA A 108 -32.30 -54.67 0.43
CA ALA A 108 -33.16 -55.88 0.29
C ALA A 108 -32.37 -57.19 0.51
N ARG A 109 -31.11 -57.23 0.08
CA ARG A 109 -30.25 -58.41 0.32
C ARG A 109 -29.84 -58.51 1.79
N LEU A 110 -29.56 -57.44 2.48
CA LEU A 110 -29.29 -57.39 3.92
C LEU A 110 -30.51 -57.78 4.72
N ASP A 111 -31.71 -57.34 4.35
CA ASP A 111 -32.98 -57.76 4.94
C ASP A 111 -33.21 -59.29 4.82
N SER A 112 -32.99 -59.79 3.64
CA SER A 112 -33.13 -61.29 3.43
C SER A 112 -32.10 -62.02 4.30
N TYR A 113 -30.88 -61.54 4.41
CA TYR A 113 -29.85 -62.13 5.30
C TYR A 113 -30.26 -62.09 6.76
N LEU A 114 -30.72 -60.95 7.24
CA LEU A 114 -31.17 -60.79 8.65
C LEU A 114 -32.40 -61.59 8.99
N HIS A 115 -33.35 -61.73 8.07
CA HIS A 115 -34.52 -62.54 8.24
C HIS A 115 -34.13 -64.06 8.39
N ASN A 116 -33.22 -64.51 7.56
CA ASN A 116 -32.75 -65.89 7.60
C ASN A 116 -31.94 -66.18 8.87
N THR A 117 -31.09 -65.25 9.36
CA THR A 117 -30.34 -65.33 10.61
C THR A 117 -31.26 -65.30 11.83
N TRP A 118 -32.37 -64.54 11.77
CA TRP A 118 -33.36 -64.47 12.83
C TRP A 118 -34.11 -65.83 12.95
N GLN A 119 -34.50 -66.44 11.86
CA GLN A 119 -35.13 -67.76 11.83
C GLN A 119 -34.19 -68.83 12.34
N ALA A 120 -32.90 -68.73 12.13
CA ALA A 120 -31.87 -69.65 12.62
C ALA A 120 -31.42 -69.44 14.08
N GLY A 121 -31.97 -68.45 14.77
CA GLY A 121 -31.60 -68.11 16.16
C GLY A 121 -30.27 -67.42 16.35
N ASN A 122 -29.56 -66.98 15.30
CA ASN A 122 -28.20 -66.40 15.30
C ASN A 122 -28.21 -64.87 15.23
N ASN A 123 -29.13 -64.24 15.92
CA ASN A 123 -29.31 -62.73 15.83
C ASN A 123 -28.21 -61.91 16.47
N SER A 124 -27.37 -62.47 17.30
CA SER A 124 -26.29 -61.75 18.03
C SER A 124 -24.90 -62.02 17.42
N SER A 125 -24.84 -62.61 16.22
CA SER A 125 -23.57 -62.82 15.57
C SER A 125 -22.94 -61.49 15.06
N PRO A 126 -21.61 -61.31 15.09
CA PRO A 126 -20.95 -60.15 14.53
C PRO A 126 -21.31 -59.90 13.06
N ALA A 127 -21.57 -60.94 12.30
CA ALA A 127 -22.02 -60.80 10.92
C ALA A 127 -23.43 -60.22 10.84
N ALA A 128 -24.34 -60.60 11.74
CA ALA A 128 -25.68 -60.06 11.82
C ALA A 128 -25.71 -58.62 12.34
N GLU A 129 -24.79 -58.27 13.29
CA GLU A 129 -24.61 -56.91 13.76
C GLU A 129 -24.07 -56.01 12.66
N THR A 130 -23.06 -56.46 11.92
CA THR A 130 -22.51 -55.75 10.76
C THR A 130 -23.60 -55.54 9.67
N ALA A 131 -24.42 -56.56 9.41
CA ALA A 131 -25.48 -56.45 8.46
C ALA A 131 -26.53 -55.42 8.86
N ARG A 132 -26.94 -55.37 10.14
CA ARG A 132 -27.84 -54.35 10.67
C ARG A 132 -27.26 -52.94 10.55
N TRP A 133 -26.01 -52.78 10.98
CA TRP A 133 -25.34 -51.49 10.89
C TRP A 133 -25.23 -50.98 9.45
N LEU A 134 -24.86 -51.88 8.51
CA LEU A 134 -24.82 -51.53 7.09
C LEU A 134 -26.19 -51.13 6.55
N LYS A 135 -27.21 -51.91 6.92
CA LYS A 135 -28.59 -51.62 6.52
C LYS A 135 -29.04 -50.25 7.02
N ASP A 136 -28.92 -50.01 8.34
CA ASP A 136 -29.34 -48.76 8.97
C ASP A 136 -28.62 -47.54 8.31
N ARG A 137 -27.33 -47.68 8.02
CA ARG A 137 -26.55 -46.63 7.39
C ARG A 137 -26.99 -46.33 5.94
N LEU A 138 -27.29 -47.39 5.18
CA LEU A 138 -27.79 -47.27 3.85
C LEU A 138 -29.22 -46.69 3.81
N GLU A 139 -30.10 -47.10 4.73
CA GLU A 139 -31.45 -46.54 4.88
C GLU A 139 -31.43 -45.08 5.26
N GLN A 140 -30.58 -44.67 6.21
CA GLN A 140 -30.39 -43.29 6.59
C GLN A 140 -29.94 -42.41 5.40
N SER A 141 -29.17 -42.99 4.48
CA SER A 141 -28.78 -42.29 3.26
C SER A 141 -29.92 -41.98 2.31
N LEU A 142 -31.04 -42.74 2.41
CA LEU A 142 -32.25 -42.61 1.59
C LEU A 142 -33.36 -41.77 2.25
N SER A 143 -33.36 -41.62 3.55
CA SER A 143 -34.50 -41.18 4.39
C SER A 143 -34.84 -39.72 4.44
N ALA A 144 -34.19 -38.83 3.70
CA ALA A 144 -34.51 -37.38 3.75
C ALA A 144 -35.12 -36.90 2.43
N ASP A 145 -36.44 -36.84 2.40
CA ASP A 145 -37.23 -36.37 1.26
C ASP A 145 -37.24 -34.85 1.09
N GLU A 146 -36.72 -34.06 2.05
CA GLU A 146 -36.76 -32.61 2.07
C GLU A 146 -35.49 -31.90 1.54
N LEU A 147 -34.44 -32.66 1.16
CA LEU A 147 -33.21 -32.07 0.66
C LEU A 147 -33.23 -31.93 -0.87
N ASP A 148 -32.64 -30.83 -1.35
CA ASP A 148 -32.35 -30.61 -2.76
C ASP A 148 -31.74 -31.88 -3.42
N GLY A 149 -32.15 -32.22 -4.64
CA GLY A 149 -31.74 -33.44 -5.33
C GLY A 149 -30.22 -33.67 -5.40
N ASN A 150 -29.43 -32.57 -5.42
CA ASN A 150 -27.97 -32.59 -5.34
C ASN A 150 -27.44 -33.10 -4.01
N ASN A 151 -27.99 -32.58 -2.92
CA ASN A 151 -27.58 -32.96 -1.56
C ASN A 151 -27.91 -34.42 -1.27
N ASN A 152 -29.03 -34.93 -1.79
CA ASN A 152 -29.43 -36.34 -1.68
C ASN A 152 -28.42 -37.26 -2.39
N TYR A 153 -28.01 -36.89 -3.60
CA TYR A 153 -27.03 -37.67 -4.37
C TYR A 153 -25.69 -37.75 -3.64
N TYR A 154 -25.13 -36.62 -3.22
CA TYR A 154 -23.84 -36.57 -2.54
C TYR A 154 -23.88 -37.26 -1.17
N ARG A 155 -24.98 -37.23 -0.45
CA ARG A 155 -25.16 -37.97 0.80
C ARG A 155 -25.10 -39.49 0.57
N MET A 156 -25.85 -40.03 -0.42
CA MET A 156 -25.79 -41.42 -0.82
C MET A 156 -24.37 -41.82 -1.26
N LEU A 157 -23.74 -40.98 -2.07
CA LEU A 157 -22.38 -41.23 -2.55
C LEU A 157 -21.39 -41.29 -1.39
N ARG A 158 -21.40 -40.29 -0.44
CA ARG A 158 -20.53 -40.27 0.75
C ARG A 158 -20.73 -41.50 1.63
N THR A 159 -21.97 -41.94 1.82
CA THR A 159 -22.24 -43.15 2.62
C THR A 159 -21.61 -44.36 1.97
N VAL A 160 -21.76 -44.54 0.66
CA VAL A 160 -21.17 -45.67 -0.04
C VAL A 160 -19.65 -45.62 -0.04
N THR A 161 -19.07 -44.40 -0.22
CA THR A 161 -17.60 -44.17 -0.16
C THR A 161 -17.08 -44.56 1.22
N ALA A 162 -17.72 -44.11 2.31
CA ALA A 162 -17.32 -44.43 3.66
C ALA A 162 -17.38 -45.96 3.98
N ILE A 163 -18.34 -46.67 3.42
CA ILE A 163 -18.39 -48.14 3.53
C ILE A 163 -17.24 -48.75 2.74
N GLN A 164 -16.92 -48.28 1.54
CA GLN A 164 -15.84 -48.79 0.70
C GLN A 164 -14.46 -48.59 1.38
N GLU A 165 -14.22 -47.44 1.99
CA GLU A 165 -12.99 -47.14 2.70
C GLU A 165 -12.76 -48.06 3.92
N ASN A 166 -13.84 -48.61 4.48
CA ASN A 166 -13.79 -49.47 5.66
C ASN A 166 -14.15 -50.94 5.38
N VAL A 167 -14.14 -51.35 4.10
CA VAL A 167 -14.53 -52.73 3.73
C VAL A 167 -13.69 -53.81 4.46
N ASP A 168 -12.38 -53.60 4.53
CA ASP A 168 -11.47 -54.55 5.19
C ASP A 168 -11.80 -54.73 6.68
N TYR A 169 -12.17 -53.65 7.37
CA TYR A 169 -12.61 -53.70 8.75
C TYR A 169 -13.86 -54.58 8.89
N TYR A 170 -14.89 -54.38 8.08
CA TYR A 170 -16.12 -55.17 8.13
C TYR A 170 -15.89 -56.62 7.71
N LEU A 171 -15.04 -56.86 6.71
CA LEU A 171 -14.68 -58.20 6.31
C LEU A 171 -13.98 -58.98 7.42
N ASN A 172 -13.09 -58.34 8.19
CA ASN A 172 -12.41 -58.97 9.31
C ASN A 172 -13.37 -59.25 10.47
N GLN A 173 -14.27 -58.32 10.80
CA GLN A 173 -15.34 -58.54 11.78
C GLN A 173 -16.19 -59.77 11.47
N ILE A 174 -16.53 -59.99 10.21
CA ILE A 174 -17.34 -61.11 9.78
C ILE A 174 -16.53 -62.41 9.77
N LYS A 175 -15.24 -62.38 9.40
CA LYS A 175 -14.37 -63.56 9.39
C LYS A 175 -14.11 -64.10 10.79
N ASP A 176 -13.99 -63.20 11.76
CA ASP A 176 -13.68 -63.56 13.16
C ASP A 176 -14.93 -64.05 13.92
N SER A 177 -16.11 -63.94 13.32
CA SER A 177 -17.38 -64.29 13.96
C SER A 177 -17.62 -65.79 14.18
N GLY A 178 -16.91 -66.69 13.55
CA GLY A 178 -17.12 -68.14 13.62
C GLY A 178 -18.45 -68.65 12.98
N ASP A 179 -19.30 -67.77 12.51
CA ASP A 179 -20.67 -67.99 12.08
C ASP A 179 -20.82 -68.20 10.57
N MET A 180 -19.72 -68.42 9.89
CA MET A 180 -19.69 -68.50 8.45
C MET A 180 -20.10 -69.91 7.97
N ASN A 181 -20.96 -69.99 6.96
CA ASN A 181 -21.30 -71.26 6.32
C ASN A 181 -19.99 -71.94 5.86
N PRO A 182 -19.79 -73.28 6.23
CA PRO A 182 -18.58 -74.03 5.92
C PRO A 182 -18.21 -74.02 4.44
N ALA A 183 -19.18 -74.10 3.54
CA ALA A 183 -18.98 -74.10 2.08
C ALA A 183 -18.49 -72.74 1.61
N LEU A 184 -19.00 -71.67 2.18
CA LEU A 184 -18.57 -70.32 1.88
C LEU A 184 -17.16 -70.04 2.46
N SER A 185 -16.86 -70.55 3.64
CA SER A 185 -15.51 -70.49 4.24
C SER A 185 -14.46 -71.20 3.39
N LEU A 186 -14.74 -72.39 2.93
CA LEU A 186 -13.87 -73.12 1.99
C LEU A 186 -13.66 -72.35 0.69
N LEU A 187 -14.74 -71.77 0.15
CA LEU A 187 -14.62 -70.91 -1.02
C LEU A 187 -13.70 -69.72 -0.81
N ILE A 188 -13.81 -69.00 0.32
CA ILE A 188 -12.94 -67.88 0.66
C ILE A 188 -11.48 -68.33 0.84
N VAL A 189 -11.24 -69.49 1.50
CA VAL A 189 -9.89 -70.04 1.59
C VAL A 189 -9.31 -70.34 0.22
N TYR A 190 -10.11 -70.96 -0.67
CA TYR A 190 -9.69 -71.20 -2.02
C TYR A 190 -9.36 -69.88 -2.76
N LEU A 191 -10.24 -68.88 -2.69
CA LEU A 191 -10.01 -67.56 -3.33
C LEU A 191 -8.76 -66.88 -2.78
N LYS A 192 -8.49 -66.95 -1.46
CA LYS A 192 -7.27 -66.43 -0.86
C LYS A 192 -6.02 -67.16 -1.34
N ASN A 193 -6.02 -68.45 -1.38
CA ASN A 193 -4.90 -69.25 -1.90
C ASN A 193 -4.65 -68.95 -3.41
N TYR A 194 -5.70 -68.85 -4.22
CA TYR A 194 -5.58 -68.43 -5.60
C TYR A 194 -5.02 -66.98 -5.65
N GLY A 195 -5.51 -66.09 -4.79
CA GLY A 195 -4.99 -64.71 -4.69
C GLY A 195 -3.49 -64.68 -4.43
N SER A 196 -3.00 -65.47 -3.45
CA SER A 196 -1.55 -65.54 -3.15
C SER A 196 -0.74 -66.03 -4.37
N ILE A 197 -1.26 -67.01 -5.11
CA ILE A 197 -0.61 -67.50 -6.34
C ILE A 197 -0.64 -66.42 -7.41
N ALA A 198 -1.76 -65.71 -7.56
CA ALA A 198 -1.92 -64.62 -8.52
C ALA A 198 -0.95 -63.45 -8.19
N GLU A 199 -0.77 -63.12 -6.91
CA GLU A 199 0.21 -62.11 -6.47
C GLU A 199 1.65 -62.49 -6.84
N VAL A 200 2.06 -63.76 -6.55
CA VAL A 200 3.41 -64.23 -6.94
C VAL A 200 3.60 -64.18 -8.47
N PHE A 201 2.57 -64.54 -9.23
CA PHE A 201 2.61 -64.47 -10.68
C PHE A 201 2.69 -63.01 -11.18
N ASN A 202 1.82 -62.16 -10.68
CA ASN A 202 1.83 -60.73 -11.03
C ASN A 202 3.17 -60.04 -10.67
N ARG A 203 3.76 -60.36 -9.49
CA ARG A 203 5.07 -59.86 -9.07
C ARG A 203 6.19 -60.29 -10.04
N ARG A 204 6.17 -61.54 -10.53
CA ARG A 204 7.11 -61.99 -11.54
C ARG A 204 6.90 -61.31 -12.91
N LEU A 205 5.65 -61.00 -13.29
CA LEU A 205 5.37 -60.22 -14.49
C LEU A 205 5.76 -58.78 -14.37
N ALA A 206 5.68 -58.20 -13.18
CA ALA A 206 6.11 -56.83 -12.94
C ALA A 206 7.60 -56.57 -13.21
N THR A 207 8.44 -57.63 -13.20
CA THR A 207 9.84 -57.54 -13.57
C THR A 207 10.14 -57.51 -15.05
N LEU A 208 9.20 -57.94 -15.89
CA LEU A 208 9.37 -57.96 -17.35
C LEU A 208 9.58 -56.56 -17.99
N PRO A 209 8.88 -55.52 -17.60
CA PRO A 209 9.16 -54.18 -18.10
C PRO A 209 10.57 -53.68 -17.75
N GLU A 210 11.13 -54.06 -16.62
CA GLU A 210 12.48 -53.72 -16.22
C GLU A 210 13.51 -54.41 -17.11
N LEU A 211 13.36 -55.72 -17.31
CA LEU A 211 14.17 -56.50 -18.27
C LEU A 211 14.11 -55.89 -19.67
N TYR A 212 12.93 -55.55 -20.15
CA TYR A 212 12.75 -54.95 -21.47
C TYR A 212 13.48 -53.62 -21.58
N ARG A 213 13.37 -52.76 -20.57
CA ARG A 213 14.03 -51.48 -20.56
C ARG A 213 15.57 -51.60 -20.49
N LYS A 214 16.06 -52.49 -19.63
CA LYS A 214 17.51 -52.65 -19.39
C LYS A 214 18.19 -53.42 -20.53
N ASP A 215 17.66 -54.54 -20.94
CA ASP A 215 18.33 -55.48 -21.86
C ASP A 215 17.97 -55.24 -23.34
N ILE A 216 16.77 -54.70 -23.62
CA ILE A 216 16.31 -54.48 -24.99
C ILE A 216 16.45 -52.99 -25.40
N LEU A 217 16.03 -52.06 -24.57
CA LEU A 217 16.07 -50.64 -24.86
C LEU A 217 17.40 -50.00 -24.44
N HIS A 218 18.24 -50.67 -23.65
CA HIS A 218 19.49 -50.13 -23.12
C HIS A 218 19.34 -48.74 -22.48
N ALA A 219 18.29 -48.58 -21.67
CA ALA A 219 17.91 -47.33 -21.07
C ALA A 219 18.94 -46.95 -19.98
N VAL A 220 19.64 -45.84 -20.18
CA VAL A 220 20.58 -45.28 -19.20
C VAL A 220 19.83 -44.22 -18.38
N PRO A 221 19.93 -44.26 -17.04
CA PRO A 221 19.43 -43.17 -16.22
C PRO A 221 20.05 -41.82 -16.59
N GLN A 222 19.29 -40.75 -16.45
CA GLN A 222 19.84 -39.40 -16.60
C GLN A 222 20.54 -39.01 -15.31
N ASP A 223 21.71 -38.34 -15.47
CA ASP A 223 22.45 -37.77 -14.35
C ASP A 223 21.69 -36.62 -13.72
N ALA A 224 22.05 -36.26 -12.49
CA ALA A 224 21.54 -35.06 -11.84
C ALA A 224 21.83 -33.81 -12.68
N VAL A 225 20.82 -32.94 -12.76
CA VAL A 225 20.98 -31.59 -13.33
C VAL A 225 21.27 -30.64 -12.17
N GLN A 226 22.33 -29.88 -12.32
CA GLN A 226 22.76 -28.90 -11.33
C GLN A 226 21.68 -27.84 -11.11
N ASP A 227 21.44 -27.44 -9.87
CA ASP A 227 20.55 -26.35 -9.52
C ASP A 227 21.27 -25.00 -9.57
N ASN A 228 20.51 -23.93 -9.60
CA ASN A 228 20.97 -22.56 -9.56
C ASN A 228 20.41 -21.86 -8.34
N VAL A 229 21.11 -20.83 -7.87
CA VAL A 229 20.63 -19.95 -6.81
C VAL A 229 20.89 -18.50 -7.17
N TYR A 230 20.07 -17.62 -6.62
CA TYR A 230 20.36 -16.19 -6.62
C TYR A 230 20.97 -15.79 -5.28
N VAL A 231 22.05 -15.04 -5.31
CA VAL A 231 22.67 -14.43 -4.14
C VAL A 231 22.79 -12.93 -4.33
N ILE A 232 22.62 -12.19 -3.25
CA ILE A 232 22.80 -10.74 -3.17
C ILE A 232 24.15 -10.50 -2.54
N ILE A 233 24.98 -9.67 -3.16
CA ILE A 233 26.27 -9.25 -2.64
C ILE A 233 26.20 -7.79 -2.23
N THR A 234 26.40 -7.52 -0.93
CA THR A 234 26.52 -6.16 -0.43
C THR A 234 28.00 -5.77 -0.41
N PRO A 235 28.41 -4.77 -1.19
CA PRO A 235 29.79 -4.27 -1.14
C PRO A 235 30.04 -3.51 0.17
N THR A 236 31.27 -3.56 0.65
CA THR A 236 31.71 -2.76 1.81
C THR A 236 31.62 -1.26 1.48
N GLU A 237 31.12 -0.48 2.44
CA GLU A 237 30.92 0.95 2.26
C GLU A 237 32.23 1.68 1.91
N GLY A 238 32.15 2.60 0.96
CA GLY A 238 33.29 3.39 0.47
C GLY A 238 34.19 2.68 -0.55
N ILE A 239 33.91 1.45 -0.90
CA ILE A 239 34.63 0.73 -1.95
C ILE A 239 33.96 0.96 -3.32
N GLY A 240 34.75 1.25 -4.33
CA GLY A 240 34.28 1.34 -5.71
C GLY A 240 33.82 -0.01 -6.26
N GLY A 241 33.12 0.00 -7.38
CA GLY A 241 32.69 -1.24 -8.04
C GLY A 241 33.86 -2.17 -8.40
N PHE A 242 33.62 -3.46 -8.27
CA PHE A 242 34.61 -4.50 -8.54
C PHE A 242 34.02 -5.66 -9.33
N THR A 243 34.86 -6.50 -9.88
CA THR A 243 34.42 -7.67 -10.66
C THR A 243 34.79 -8.94 -9.93
N LEU A 244 33.83 -9.81 -9.73
CA LEU A 244 34.06 -11.19 -9.33
C LEU A 244 34.50 -12.03 -10.56
N PRO A 245 35.51 -12.87 -10.42
CA PRO A 245 35.93 -13.75 -11.52
C PRO A 245 34.85 -14.79 -11.84
N LYS A 246 34.96 -15.39 -13.01
CA LYS A 246 34.22 -16.63 -13.30
C LYS A 246 34.77 -17.75 -12.41
N ASP A 247 33.88 -18.68 -12.05
CA ASP A 247 34.15 -19.83 -11.21
C ASP A 247 34.51 -19.49 -9.75
N GLU A 248 34.12 -18.28 -9.25
CA GLU A 248 34.25 -17.91 -7.84
C GLU A 248 33.44 -18.85 -6.95
N PRO A 249 34.05 -19.50 -5.93
CA PRO A 249 33.37 -20.51 -5.12
C PRO A 249 32.61 -19.93 -3.93
N PHE A 250 31.36 -20.37 -3.77
CA PHE A 250 30.47 -20.07 -2.66
C PHE A 250 30.10 -21.37 -1.94
N PRO A 251 30.52 -21.58 -0.69
CA PRO A 251 30.21 -22.78 0.07
C PRO A 251 28.74 -22.78 0.50
N ALA A 252 28.09 -23.94 0.38
CA ALA A 252 26.68 -24.12 0.68
C ALA A 252 26.42 -25.34 1.60
N GLY A 253 27.35 -25.65 2.49
CA GLY A 253 27.25 -26.79 3.40
C GLY A 253 27.81 -28.08 2.79
N GLN A 254 27.14 -29.21 2.98
CA GLN A 254 27.57 -30.51 2.46
C GLN A 254 26.47 -31.15 1.61
N ASN A 255 26.88 -31.86 0.56
CA ASN A 255 25.98 -32.66 -0.26
C ASN A 255 25.61 -34.00 0.42
N ALA A 256 24.76 -34.79 -0.22
CA ALA A 256 24.30 -36.08 0.31
C ALA A 256 25.46 -37.10 0.52
N THR A 257 26.62 -36.91 -0.10
CA THR A 257 27.82 -37.75 0.05
C THR A 257 28.73 -37.26 1.17
N GLY A 258 28.44 -36.14 1.82
CA GLY A 258 29.26 -35.52 2.87
C GLY A 258 30.43 -34.67 2.34
N GLU A 259 30.48 -34.38 1.04
CA GLU A 259 31.43 -33.48 0.43
C GLU A 259 30.94 -32.03 0.53
N GLU A 260 31.87 -31.07 0.58
CA GLU A 260 31.53 -29.64 0.58
C GLU A 260 30.72 -29.28 -0.68
N LEU A 261 29.47 -28.81 -0.51
CA LEU A 261 28.65 -28.34 -1.61
C LEU A 261 29.11 -26.95 -2.00
N ILE A 262 29.46 -26.75 -3.27
CA ILE A 262 30.00 -25.49 -3.80
C ILE A 262 29.16 -25.00 -4.95
N TYR A 263 28.77 -23.73 -4.89
CA TYR A 263 28.19 -22.98 -6.00
C TYR A 263 29.24 -22.05 -6.61
N ARG A 264 29.12 -21.75 -7.90
CA ARG A 264 30.10 -20.92 -8.61
C ARG A 264 29.42 -19.91 -9.52
N THR A 265 30.09 -18.78 -9.75
CA THR A 265 29.73 -17.81 -10.78
C THR A 265 29.91 -18.42 -12.17
N GLU A 266 28.88 -18.29 -13.02
CA GLU A 266 28.89 -18.82 -14.39
C GLU A 266 29.76 -17.95 -15.33
N LYS A 267 29.82 -16.67 -15.08
CA LYS A 267 30.57 -15.65 -15.82
C LYS A 267 31.19 -14.64 -14.85
N LYS A 268 32.02 -13.72 -15.40
CA LYS A 268 32.47 -12.56 -14.62
C LYS A 268 31.25 -11.70 -14.25
N GLU A 269 31.10 -11.37 -12.97
CA GLU A 269 30.01 -10.55 -12.49
C GLU A 269 30.54 -9.24 -11.91
N TYR A 270 29.96 -8.12 -12.36
CA TYR A 270 30.31 -6.81 -11.82
C TYR A 270 29.40 -6.50 -10.63
N ILE A 271 30.02 -6.15 -9.50
CA ILE A 271 29.33 -5.72 -8.29
C ILE A 271 29.47 -4.20 -8.23
N SER A 272 28.32 -3.53 -8.26
CA SER A 272 28.22 -2.08 -8.23
C SER A 272 28.16 -1.57 -6.79
N PRO A 273 28.77 -0.42 -6.46
CA PRO A 273 28.59 0.22 -5.18
C PRO A 273 27.17 0.84 -5.05
N VAL A 274 26.47 0.99 -6.16
CA VAL A 274 25.13 1.57 -6.20
C VAL A 274 24.13 0.65 -5.51
N GLN A 275 23.38 1.21 -4.57
CA GLN A 275 22.34 0.49 -3.85
C GLN A 275 20.98 1.18 -4.06
N CYS A 276 19.98 0.41 -4.41
CA CYS A 276 18.59 0.87 -4.41
C CYS A 276 18.05 0.75 -2.98
N VAL A 277 17.73 1.88 -2.37
CA VAL A 277 17.27 1.94 -0.97
C VAL A 277 15.81 2.33 -0.84
N GLU A 278 15.23 2.85 -1.91
CA GLU A 278 13.82 3.23 -1.95
C GLU A 278 13.23 2.97 -3.33
N ALA A 279 12.00 2.49 -3.36
CA ALA A 279 11.22 2.40 -4.58
C ALA A 279 9.78 2.80 -4.31
N ASP A 280 9.22 3.63 -5.19
CA ASP A 280 7.87 4.12 -5.12
C ASP A 280 7.17 3.99 -6.46
N ALA A 281 5.91 3.58 -6.45
CA ALA A 281 5.03 3.65 -7.61
C ALA A 281 4.12 4.88 -7.48
N LEU A 282 4.12 5.72 -8.50
CA LEU A 282 3.20 6.83 -8.66
C LEU A 282 2.27 6.52 -9.83
N TYR A 283 0.97 6.57 -9.60
CA TYR A 283 0.01 6.26 -10.65
C TYR A 283 -1.22 7.14 -10.60
N GLY A 284 -1.82 7.35 -11.77
CA GLY A 284 -3.04 8.11 -11.94
C GLY A 284 -4.24 7.21 -12.22
N PHE A 285 -5.34 7.48 -11.56
CA PHE A 285 -6.61 6.83 -11.81
C PHE A 285 -7.62 7.84 -12.35
N SER A 286 -8.15 7.56 -13.55
CA SER A 286 -9.20 8.40 -14.11
C SER A 286 -10.56 7.96 -13.58
N ASN A 287 -11.17 8.77 -12.73
CA ASN A 287 -12.46 8.47 -12.11
C ASN A 287 -13.61 8.94 -13.00
N PRO A 288 -14.41 8.03 -13.61
CA PRO A 288 -15.53 8.39 -14.46
C PRO A 288 -16.64 9.16 -13.71
N SER A 289 -16.79 8.94 -12.40
CA SER A 289 -17.80 9.57 -11.56
C SER A 289 -17.57 11.07 -11.38
N TYR A 290 -16.32 11.52 -11.55
CA TYR A 290 -15.91 12.94 -11.46
C TYR A 290 -15.51 13.53 -12.81
N GLY A 291 -16.17 13.13 -13.89
CA GLY A 291 -15.91 13.68 -15.23
C GLY A 291 -14.54 13.33 -15.82
N GLY A 292 -13.94 12.22 -15.38
CA GLY A 292 -12.62 11.79 -15.83
C GLY A 292 -11.46 12.58 -15.21
N ALA A 293 -11.68 13.14 -14.02
CA ALA A 293 -10.62 13.74 -13.22
C ALA A 293 -9.51 12.70 -12.91
N LEU A 294 -8.27 13.15 -12.92
CA LEU A 294 -7.11 12.31 -12.64
C LEU A 294 -6.82 12.34 -11.14
N GLU A 295 -7.08 11.24 -10.45
CA GLU A 295 -6.66 11.02 -9.08
C GLU A 295 -5.25 10.45 -9.06
N LEU A 296 -4.38 10.96 -8.19
CA LEU A 296 -2.99 10.52 -8.08
C LEU A 296 -2.76 9.80 -6.77
N TYR A 297 -2.07 8.67 -6.87
CA TYR A 297 -1.72 7.82 -5.74
C TYR A 297 -0.23 7.52 -5.71
N LYS A 298 0.30 7.34 -4.51
CA LYS A 298 1.66 6.91 -4.26
C LYS A 298 1.63 5.60 -3.49
N GLN A 299 2.35 4.61 -3.99
CA GLN A 299 2.56 3.33 -3.34
C GLN A 299 4.05 3.13 -3.08
N THR A 300 4.43 2.94 -1.82
CA THR A 300 5.79 2.55 -1.48
C THR A 300 5.97 1.07 -1.72
N ILE A 301 7.01 0.73 -2.45
CA ILE A 301 7.40 -0.63 -2.76
C ILE A 301 8.45 -1.07 -1.74
N GLN A 302 8.18 -2.13 -1.00
CA GLN A 302 9.17 -2.70 -0.10
C GLN A 302 10.22 -3.45 -0.91
N LEU A 303 11.48 -3.11 -0.72
CA LEU A 303 12.61 -3.70 -1.45
C LEU A 303 13.02 -5.06 -0.90
N GLN A 304 12.82 -5.29 0.40
CA GLN A 304 13.17 -6.55 1.06
C GLN A 304 12.05 -7.59 0.91
N ASP A 305 12.41 -8.85 1.07
CA ASP A 305 11.48 -9.98 1.00
C ASP A 305 10.31 -9.79 1.96
N THR A 306 9.13 -9.61 1.38
CA THR A 306 7.88 -9.61 2.11
C THR A 306 7.19 -10.96 1.93
N THR A 307 6.59 -11.47 2.99
CA THR A 307 5.72 -12.66 2.91
C THR A 307 4.55 -12.43 1.95
N ASP A 308 4.14 -11.17 1.81
CA ASP A 308 3.03 -10.77 0.96
C ASP A 308 3.54 -9.97 -0.24
N ALA A 309 3.30 -10.49 -1.43
CA ALA A 309 3.64 -9.81 -2.66
C ALA A 309 2.78 -8.56 -2.88
N GLN A 310 3.39 -7.47 -3.30
CA GLN A 310 2.74 -6.19 -3.52
C GLN A 310 2.32 -6.05 -4.98
N THR A 311 1.03 -5.93 -5.22
CA THR A 311 0.52 -5.59 -6.56
C THR A 311 0.85 -4.13 -6.86
N LEU A 312 1.49 -3.88 -7.98
CA LEU A 312 1.86 -2.52 -8.41
C LEU A 312 0.63 -1.73 -8.88
N PHE A 313 0.64 -0.43 -8.62
CA PHE A 313 -0.36 0.54 -9.09
C PHE A 313 -1.80 0.27 -8.64
N VAL A 314 -2.01 -0.32 -7.47
CA VAL A 314 -3.36 -0.70 -7.00
C VAL A 314 -3.70 -0.16 -5.61
N HIS A 315 -2.78 -0.19 -4.66
CA HIS A 315 -3.04 0.19 -3.26
C HIS A 315 -2.04 1.24 -2.82
N GLY A 316 -2.31 2.49 -3.14
CA GLY A 316 -1.47 3.62 -2.75
C GLY A 316 -2.20 4.55 -1.79
N GLU A 317 -1.42 5.37 -1.13
CA GLU A 317 -1.90 6.53 -0.41
C GLU A 317 -2.21 7.65 -1.41
N GLU A 318 -3.20 8.46 -1.07
CA GLU A 318 -3.52 9.65 -1.84
C GLU A 318 -2.30 10.57 -1.89
N LEU A 319 -1.89 10.95 -3.11
CA LEU A 319 -0.75 11.81 -3.29
C LEU A 319 -1.15 13.26 -3.03
N ARG A 320 -0.67 13.82 -1.93
CA ARG A 320 -0.85 15.24 -1.59
C ARG A 320 0.47 15.97 -1.80
N ILE A 321 0.53 16.77 -2.84
CA ILE A 321 1.68 17.61 -3.17
C ILE A 321 1.29 19.07 -3.15
N GLY A 322 2.27 19.95 -3.05
CA GLY A 322 2.00 21.38 -3.03
C GLY A 322 3.11 22.19 -2.38
N TRP A 323 2.72 23.15 -1.58
CA TRP A 323 3.62 24.12 -0.96
C TRP A 323 3.50 24.11 0.55
N GLN A 324 4.60 24.33 1.20
CA GLN A 324 4.69 24.67 2.60
C GLN A 324 5.20 26.12 2.71
N VAL A 325 4.47 26.94 3.44
CA VAL A 325 4.77 28.36 3.68
C VAL A 325 4.99 28.53 5.17
N GLU A 326 6.21 28.87 5.56
CA GLU A 326 6.60 29.23 6.94
C GLU A 326 6.72 30.76 7.02
N SER A 327 6.09 31.37 8.00
CA SER A 327 6.18 32.82 8.21
C SER A 327 5.81 33.25 9.62
N PRO A 328 6.46 34.28 10.18
CA PRO A 328 6.02 34.92 11.42
C PRO A 328 4.63 35.55 11.30
N MET A 329 4.14 35.81 10.10
CA MET A 329 2.76 36.24 9.84
C MET A 329 1.73 35.26 10.36
N LEU A 330 2.09 33.94 10.52
CA LEU A 330 1.25 32.88 11.03
C LEU A 330 1.33 32.72 12.57
N VAL A 331 2.13 33.52 13.26
CA VAL A 331 2.10 33.60 14.73
C VAL A 331 0.81 34.34 15.11
N LEU A 332 -0.22 33.63 15.48
CA LEU A 332 -1.58 34.11 15.68
C LEU A 332 -2.15 33.51 16.96
N ASN A 333 -1.90 34.17 18.09
CA ASN A 333 -2.15 33.60 19.39
C ASN A 333 -3.59 33.75 19.84
N GLU A 334 -4.24 34.87 19.53
CA GLU A 334 -5.55 35.22 20.07
C GLU A 334 -6.39 36.03 19.06
N GLY A 335 -7.66 36.14 19.32
CA GLY A 335 -8.61 36.94 18.52
C GLY A 335 -9.29 36.17 17.38
N GLU A 336 -10.09 36.90 16.63
CA GLU A 336 -10.63 36.42 15.36
C GLU A 336 -9.60 36.72 14.29
N ARG A 337 -9.11 35.67 13.61
CA ARG A 337 -7.93 35.72 12.75
C ARG A 337 -8.31 35.35 11.33
N ASN A 338 -8.22 36.28 10.40
CA ASN A 338 -8.43 36.09 8.99
C ASN A 338 -7.09 36.06 8.26
N ILE A 339 -6.78 34.95 7.61
CA ILE A 339 -5.53 34.73 6.89
C ILE A 339 -5.82 34.61 5.41
N SER A 340 -5.06 35.31 4.59
CA SER A 340 -5.11 35.27 3.15
C SER A 340 -3.72 35.11 2.58
N ILE A 341 -3.55 34.14 1.66
CA ILE A 341 -2.29 33.88 1.00
C ILE A 341 -2.52 34.03 -0.50
N TYR A 342 -1.70 34.83 -1.16
CA TYR A 342 -1.75 35.13 -2.57
C TYR A 342 -0.49 34.66 -3.27
N PHE A 343 -0.64 33.92 -4.35
CA PHE A 343 0.44 33.64 -5.30
C PHE A 343 0.22 34.47 -6.53
N HIS A 344 1.12 35.39 -6.84
CA HIS A 344 1.03 36.29 -7.98
C HIS A 344 1.43 35.54 -9.25
N LEU A 345 0.47 35.41 -10.15
CA LEU A 345 0.63 34.61 -11.36
C LEU A 345 1.25 35.44 -12.47
N THR A 346 2.18 34.84 -13.18
CA THR A 346 2.78 35.46 -14.38
C THR A 346 1.82 35.42 -15.56
N ALA A 347 2.09 36.25 -16.58
CA ALA A 347 1.30 36.31 -17.81
C ALA A 347 1.29 35.00 -18.61
N ASP A 348 2.24 34.08 -18.32
CA ASP A 348 2.35 32.77 -18.97
C ASP A 348 1.35 31.74 -18.41
N SER A 349 0.61 32.08 -17.35
CA SER A 349 -0.33 31.19 -16.66
C SER A 349 -1.63 30.99 -17.42
N SER A 350 -2.10 29.74 -17.52
CA SER A 350 -3.42 29.42 -18.06
C SER A 350 -4.45 29.34 -16.94
N ILE A 351 -5.42 30.24 -16.93
CA ILE A 351 -6.39 30.37 -15.83
C ILE A 351 -7.57 29.42 -16.06
N PRO A 352 -7.89 28.51 -15.09
CA PRO A 352 -9.02 27.58 -15.18
C PRO A 352 -10.34 28.25 -14.79
N ASN A 353 -11.46 27.62 -15.17
CA ASN A 353 -12.80 28.05 -14.76
C ASN A 353 -13.20 27.63 -13.35
N ASN A 354 -12.51 26.62 -12.78
CA ASN A 354 -12.76 26.09 -11.44
C ASN A 354 -11.42 25.91 -10.72
N THR A 355 -11.32 26.45 -9.52
CA THR A 355 -10.10 26.51 -8.71
C THR A 355 -10.15 25.62 -7.46
N LYS A 356 -11.16 24.75 -7.34
CA LYS A 356 -11.27 23.81 -6.21
C LYS A 356 -10.24 22.68 -6.31
N GLY A 357 -9.91 22.08 -5.18
CA GLY A 357 -9.09 20.90 -5.12
C GLY A 357 -7.81 21.05 -4.31
N PHE A 358 -7.82 21.98 -3.36
CA PHE A 358 -6.74 22.12 -2.38
C PHE A 358 -7.24 21.97 -0.96
N VAL A 359 -6.41 21.39 -0.13
CA VAL A 359 -6.57 21.28 1.33
C VAL A 359 -5.49 22.12 1.97
N LEU A 360 -5.89 22.92 2.96
CA LEU A 360 -4.96 23.69 3.78
C LEU A 360 -4.76 22.99 5.12
N GLN A 361 -3.50 22.86 5.54
CA GLN A 361 -3.11 22.32 6.82
C GLN A 361 -2.25 23.33 7.54
N LEU A 362 -2.68 23.76 8.72
CA LEU A 362 -1.95 24.69 9.58
C LEU A 362 -1.26 23.90 10.70
N SER A 363 -0.02 24.22 11.01
CA SER A 363 0.72 23.58 12.10
C SER A 363 0.16 23.98 13.48
N GLY A 364 -0.14 23.01 14.32
CA GLY A 364 -0.58 23.19 15.69
C GLY A 364 0.28 22.41 16.67
N ALA A 365 0.12 22.64 17.96
CA ALA A 365 0.94 21.98 18.99
C ALA A 365 0.82 20.44 19.00
N GLU A 366 -0.33 19.89 18.60
CA GLU A 366 -0.61 18.45 18.62
C GLU A 366 -0.56 17.78 17.22
N GLY A 367 -0.37 18.56 16.15
CA GLY A 367 -0.34 18.07 14.78
C GLY A 367 -0.89 19.06 13.77
N TRP A 368 -1.14 18.55 12.56
CA TRP A 368 -1.67 19.34 11.47
C TRP A 368 -3.17 19.57 11.60
N MET A 369 -3.62 20.82 11.56
CA MET A 369 -5.01 21.25 11.61
C MET A 369 -5.51 21.53 10.20
N GLU A 370 -6.44 20.73 9.69
CA GLU A 370 -7.06 21.00 8.38
C GLU A 370 -8.00 22.19 8.47
N GLN A 371 -7.89 23.11 7.52
CA GLN A 371 -8.69 24.32 7.42
C GLN A 371 -9.59 24.29 6.19
N THR A 372 -10.85 24.64 6.37
CA THR A 372 -11.74 24.89 5.25
C THR A 372 -11.36 26.22 4.62
N SER A 373 -10.95 26.20 3.36
CA SER A 373 -10.49 27.40 2.65
C SER A 373 -11.34 27.72 1.45
N GLU A 374 -11.42 29.01 1.14
CA GLU A 374 -11.84 29.48 -0.16
C GLU A 374 -10.60 29.57 -1.07
N CYS A 375 -10.73 29.07 -2.30
CA CYS A 375 -9.68 29.13 -3.32
C CYS A 375 -10.26 29.67 -4.62
N TYR A 376 -9.72 30.76 -5.11
CA TYR A 376 -10.09 31.32 -6.39
C TYR A 376 -8.95 32.13 -7.02
N ILE A 377 -9.11 32.47 -8.30
CA ILE A 377 -8.16 33.31 -9.02
C ILE A 377 -8.85 34.66 -9.33
N GLU A 378 -8.27 35.70 -8.83
CA GLU A 378 -8.73 37.08 -9.07
C GLU A 378 -7.58 38.01 -9.41
N SER A 379 -7.76 38.83 -10.43
CA SER A 379 -6.78 39.85 -10.83
C SER A 379 -5.34 39.32 -11.01
N GLY A 380 -5.20 38.11 -11.56
CA GLY A 380 -3.89 37.48 -11.77
C GLY A 380 -3.24 36.89 -10.51
N ARG A 381 -4.00 36.69 -9.45
CA ARG A 381 -3.52 36.11 -8.21
C ARG A 381 -4.30 34.83 -7.88
N LEU A 382 -3.62 33.76 -7.52
CA LEU A 382 -4.24 32.58 -6.91
C LEU A 382 -4.35 32.85 -5.41
N TYR A 383 -5.56 32.77 -4.90
CA TYR A 383 -5.94 33.20 -3.57
C TYR A 383 -6.42 32.05 -2.71
N PHE A 384 -5.90 31.98 -1.48
CA PHE A 384 -6.36 31.05 -0.44
C PHE A 384 -6.71 31.84 0.80
N SER A 385 -7.92 31.70 1.32
CA SER A 385 -8.32 32.35 2.56
C SER A 385 -9.02 31.39 3.50
N PHE A 386 -8.81 31.63 4.79
CA PHE A 386 -9.51 30.93 5.87
C PHE A 386 -9.54 31.81 7.12
N SER A 387 -10.45 31.50 8.03
CA SER A 387 -10.63 32.22 9.29
C SER A 387 -10.51 31.27 10.47
N LEU A 388 -9.80 31.71 11.48
CA LEU A 388 -9.72 31.04 12.77
C LEU A 388 -10.60 31.81 13.77
N PRO A 389 -11.66 31.21 14.31
CA PRO A 389 -12.52 31.85 15.30
C PRO A 389 -11.75 32.11 16.62
N TYR A 390 -12.29 32.97 17.44
CA TYR A 390 -11.66 33.42 18.70
C TYR A 390 -11.17 32.27 19.59
N ASN A 391 -11.91 31.16 19.64
CA ASN A 391 -11.60 30.00 20.47
C ASN A 391 -10.77 28.91 19.75
N ALA A 392 -10.34 29.13 18.53
CA ALA A 392 -9.50 28.18 17.82
C ALA A 392 -8.11 28.11 18.43
N VAL A 393 -7.53 26.91 18.40
CA VAL A 393 -6.16 26.67 18.86
C VAL A 393 -5.18 27.56 18.07
N ALA A 394 -4.21 28.12 18.77
CA ALA A 394 -3.17 28.91 18.14
C ALA A 394 -2.24 28.06 17.27
N PRO A 395 -1.83 28.57 16.10
CA PRO A 395 -0.78 27.94 15.30
C PRO A 395 0.53 27.86 16.10
N ALA A 396 1.29 26.78 15.88
CA ALA A 396 2.56 26.54 16.55
C ALA A 396 3.64 26.15 15.53
N SER A 397 4.90 26.44 15.83
CA SER A 397 6.04 26.00 15.04
C SER A 397 6.08 24.47 14.94
N CYS A 398 6.58 23.95 13.84
CA CYS A 398 6.70 22.51 13.66
C CYS A 398 7.76 21.92 14.58
N MET A 399 7.45 20.78 15.17
CA MET A 399 8.34 19.94 15.96
C MET A 399 8.57 18.62 15.26
N GLU A 400 9.78 18.11 15.29
CA GLU A 400 10.15 16.88 14.55
C GLU A 400 9.32 15.66 14.98
N GLU A 401 9.07 15.51 16.27
CA GLU A 401 8.31 14.39 16.82
C GLU A 401 6.84 14.35 16.36
N VAL A 402 6.26 15.52 16.05
CA VAL A 402 4.84 15.67 15.73
C VAL A 402 4.61 15.87 14.23
N HIS A 403 5.50 16.65 13.59
CA HIS A 403 5.31 17.11 12.21
C HIS A 403 6.31 16.50 11.22
N GLY A 404 7.34 15.78 11.73
CA GLY A 404 8.44 15.24 10.91
C GLY A 404 9.39 16.30 10.36
N THR A 405 9.33 17.52 10.90
CA THR A 405 10.20 18.65 10.54
C THR A 405 10.21 19.68 11.66
N THR A 406 11.28 20.46 11.78
CA THR A 406 11.40 21.56 12.74
C THR A 406 11.40 22.88 12.00
N THR A 407 10.62 23.86 12.47
CA THR A 407 10.55 25.20 11.90
C THR A 407 10.64 26.26 12.98
N GLU A 408 11.10 27.43 12.59
CA GLU A 408 11.18 28.59 13.49
C GLU A 408 9.81 29.22 13.77
N TYR A 409 8.98 29.28 12.74
CA TYR A 409 7.64 29.87 12.75
C TYR A 409 6.57 28.84 12.40
N PRO A 410 5.29 29.13 12.71
CA PRO A 410 4.19 28.29 12.24
C PRO A 410 4.14 28.18 10.73
N VAL A 411 3.54 27.10 10.27
CA VAL A 411 3.54 26.67 8.88
C VAL A 411 2.14 26.44 8.39
N ILE A 412 1.89 26.82 7.16
CA ILE A 412 0.73 26.38 6.41
C ILE A 412 1.16 25.55 5.20
N ARG A 413 0.48 24.41 5.02
CA ARG A 413 0.61 23.54 3.85
C ARG A 413 -0.58 23.72 2.94
N ILE A 414 -0.33 23.93 1.67
CA ILE A 414 -1.33 24.02 0.60
C ILE A 414 -1.11 22.77 -0.26
N LEU A 415 -1.99 21.80 -0.12
CA LEU A 415 -1.86 20.45 -0.69
C LEU A 415 -2.98 20.16 -1.68
N THR A 416 -2.68 19.35 -2.68
CA THR A 416 -3.70 18.85 -3.62
C THR A 416 -4.70 17.93 -2.92
N ASP A 417 -5.95 17.96 -3.39
CA ASP A 417 -7.03 17.08 -2.96
C ASP A 417 -7.55 16.31 -4.19
N ASN A 418 -7.50 14.98 -4.12
CA ASN A 418 -7.94 14.12 -5.20
C ASN A 418 -9.43 14.25 -5.53
N ALA A 419 -10.25 14.62 -4.55
CA ALA A 419 -11.71 14.74 -4.75
C ALA A 419 -12.10 15.73 -5.87
N ASN A 420 -11.29 16.76 -6.12
CA ASN A 420 -11.56 17.79 -7.13
C ASN A 420 -10.46 17.91 -8.19
N CYS A 421 -9.42 17.13 -8.08
CA CYS A 421 -8.32 16.95 -9.02
C CYS A 421 -7.76 18.24 -9.66
N PRO A 422 -7.05 19.09 -8.91
CA PRO A 422 -6.52 20.35 -9.40
C PRO A 422 -5.35 20.19 -10.38
N TYR A 423 -4.85 18.98 -10.55
CA TYR A 423 -3.58 18.68 -11.19
C TYR A 423 -3.46 19.24 -12.60
N LYS A 424 -4.49 19.00 -13.44
CA LYS A 424 -4.46 19.38 -14.87
C LYS A 424 -4.34 20.89 -15.11
N TRP A 425 -4.87 21.69 -14.20
CA TRP A 425 -4.85 23.14 -14.36
C TRP A 425 -3.77 23.78 -13.48
N ALA A 426 -3.55 23.30 -12.27
CA ALA A 426 -2.63 23.93 -11.33
C ALA A 426 -1.15 23.84 -11.76
N GLN A 427 -0.75 22.80 -12.51
CA GLN A 427 0.57 22.71 -13.13
C GLN A 427 0.83 23.76 -14.22
N GLN A 428 -0.23 24.35 -14.78
CA GLN A 428 -0.13 25.39 -15.80
C GLN A 428 -0.03 26.80 -15.20
N LEU A 429 -0.18 26.94 -13.89
CA LEU A 429 0.00 28.19 -13.19
C LEU A 429 1.47 28.39 -12.87
N ILE A 430 1.97 29.57 -13.17
CA ILE A 430 3.35 29.98 -12.91
C ILE A 430 3.29 31.24 -12.06
N PHE A 431 3.98 31.27 -10.93
CA PHE A 431 4.04 32.41 -10.02
C PHE A 431 5.47 32.91 -9.83
N ASP A 432 5.63 34.16 -9.41
CA ASP A 432 6.92 34.82 -9.15
C ASP A 432 6.99 35.49 -7.78
N SER A 433 5.86 35.70 -7.12
CA SER A 433 5.82 36.27 -5.76
C SER A 433 4.71 35.65 -4.93
N VAL A 434 4.87 35.77 -3.60
CA VAL A 434 3.90 35.30 -2.58
C VAL A 434 3.63 36.45 -1.60
N GLU A 435 2.36 36.69 -1.32
CA GLU A 435 1.89 37.68 -0.35
C GLU A 435 1.07 36.98 0.74
N ILE A 436 1.32 37.31 2.01
CA ILE A 436 0.53 36.88 3.15
C ILE A 436 -0.08 38.10 3.81
N LYS A 437 -1.40 38.10 3.92
CA LYS A 437 -2.15 39.11 4.64
C LYS A 437 -2.84 38.48 5.84
N THR A 438 -2.69 39.11 7.00
CA THR A 438 -3.38 38.71 8.21
C THR A 438 -4.16 39.88 8.78
N GLU A 439 -5.39 39.63 9.20
CA GLU A 439 -6.25 40.56 9.89
C GLU A 439 -6.73 39.90 11.19
N VAL A 440 -6.37 40.49 12.31
CA VAL A 440 -6.69 39.95 13.63
C VAL A 440 -7.50 40.96 14.42
N ASN A 441 -8.60 40.51 14.97
CA ASN A 441 -9.52 41.36 15.72
C ASN A 441 -9.74 40.78 17.15
N GLY A 442 -9.73 41.65 18.16
CA GLY A 442 -10.11 41.28 19.50
C GLY A 442 -9.04 40.63 20.36
N ILE A 443 -7.76 41.02 20.19
CA ILE A 443 -6.68 40.57 21.08
C ILE A 443 -6.84 41.26 22.44
N ARG A 444 -6.84 40.49 23.51
CA ARG A 444 -6.98 40.96 24.89
C ARG A 444 -5.74 40.77 25.76
N ASN A 445 -4.87 39.84 25.34
CA ASN A 445 -3.62 39.61 26.06
C ASN A 445 -2.50 40.44 25.42
N PHE A 446 -2.20 41.57 26.00
CA PHE A 446 -1.13 42.49 25.59
C PHE A 446 -0.59 43.31 26.77
N SER A 447 0.62 43.78 26.68
CA SER A 447 1.25 44.60 27.69
C SER A 447 0.73 46.05 27.58
N PHE A 448 0.34 46.63 28.73
CA PHE A 448 -0.08 48.02 28.79
C PHE A 448 0.66 48.75 29.93
N TYR A 449 1.15 49.94 29.66
CA TYR A 449 1.90 50.74 30.60
C TYR A 449 1.41 52.19 30.57
N ASN A 450 1.26 52.79 31.73
CA ASN A 450 1.10 54.24 31.89
C ASN A 450 2.17 54.81 32.81
N ASP A 451 2.03 56.08 33.21
CA ASP A 451 3.02 56.77 34.10
C ASP A 451 3.16 56.11 35.48
N GLN A 452 2.26 55.21 35.87
CA GLN A 452 2.29 54.49 37.15
C GLN A 452 2.95 53.11 37.03
N GLY A 453 3.19 52.63 35.81
CA GLY A 453 3.78 51.33 35.54
C GLY A 453 2.90 50.44 34.70
N GLU A 454 3.06 49.12 34.83
CA GLU A 454 2.27 48.12 34.15
C GLU A 454 0.83 48.11 34.67
N VAL A 455 -0.12 48.01 33.77
CA VAL A 455 -1.56 48.07 34.03
C VAL A 455 -2.26 46.80 33.66
N ASP A 456 -3.08 46.23 34.53
CA ASP A 456 -3.94 45.12 34.23
C ASP A 456 -5.18 45.61 33.46
N THR A 457 -5.21 45.34 32.18
CA THR A 457 -6.33 45.73 31.27
C THR A 457 -7.59 44.92 31.47
N THR A 458 -7.56 43.85 32.27
CA THR A 458 -8.75 43.04 32.59
C THR A 458 -9.64 43.73 33.61
N GLN A 459 -9.14 44.74 34.34
CA GLN A 459 -9.86 45.54 35.31
C GLN A 459 -10.08 46.95 34.76
N PRO A 460 -11.07 47.69 35.28
CA PRO A 460 -11.20 49.12 34.96
C PRO A 460 -9.95 49.89 35.36
N PHE A 461 -9.40 50.68 34.46
CA PHE A 461 -8.15 51.40 34.69
C PHE A 461 -8.16 52.80 34.07
N HIS A 462 -7.27 53.66 34.53
CA HIS A 462 -7.03 55.02 33.99
C HIS A 462 -5.89 54.98 32.95
N PRO A 463 -6.16 55.05 31.64
CA PRO A 463 -5.09 54.95 30.64
C PRO A 463 -4.07 56.07 30.75
N PHE A 464 -4.49 57.31 31.01
CA PHE A 464 -3.61 58.46 31.23
C PHE A 464 -3.16 58.65 32.67
N GLY A 465 -3.37 57.63 33.54
CA GLY A 465 -3.05 57.75 34.98
C GLY A 465 -4.00 58.68 35.74
N ILE A 466 -3.72 58.84 37.04
CA ILE A 466 -4.61 59.59 37.98
C ILE A 466 -4.49 61.10 37.80
N GLN A 467 -3.40 61.59 37.25
CA GLN A 467 -3.19 63.04 37.05
C GLN A 467 -3.61 63.56 35.68
N ALA A 468 -3.64 62.72 34.69
CA ALA A 468 -4.15 62.93 33.32
C ALA A 468 -3.90 64.33 32.76
N GLU A 469 -2.65 64.81 32.80
CA GLU A 469 -2.18 66.14 32.34
C GLU A 469 -1.86 66.07 30.82
N CYS A 470 -1.77 67.20 30.15
CA CYS A 470 -1.27 67.30 28.78
C CYS A 470 0.18 66.79 28.72
N GLY A 471 0.49 65.98 27.74
CA GLY A 471 1.82 65.35 27.56
C GLY A 471 1.98 63.99 28.25
N VAL A 472 1.02 63.57 29.05
CA VAL A 472 1.03 62.20 29.61
C VAL A 472 0.74 61.20 28.49
N CYS A 473 1.37 60.04 28.61
CA CYS A 473 1.23 59.02 27.59
C CYS A 473 0.95 57.63 28.21
N PHE A 474 0.44 56.76 27.43
CA PHE A 474 0.45 55.35 27.73
C PHE A 474 1.03 54.54 26.55
N LEU A 475 1.54 53.38 26.91
CA LEU A 475 2.20 52.48 26.01
C LEU A 475 1.43 51.14 25.99
N PHE A 476 1.37 50.54 24.83
CA PHE A 476 0.93 49.17 24.72
C PHE A 476 1.75 48.43 23.69
N GLY A 477 1.80 47.10 23.80
CA GLY A 477 2.55 46.27 22.88
C GLY A 477 2.13 44.82 22.99
N ASN A 478 2.36 44.11 21.91
CA ASN A 478 2.09 42.69 21.81
C ASN A 478 3.22 42.01 21.02
N GLU A 479 3.78 40.93 21.55
CA GLU A 479 4.91 40.21 20.93
C GLU A 479 4.57 39.74 19.54
N GLU A 480 3.36 39.21 19.33
CA GLU A 480 2.89 38.77 18.03
C GLU A 480 2.95 39.87 16.97
N MET A 481 2.56 41.08 17.32
CA MET A 481 2.57 42.25 16.42
C MET A 481 4.01 42.71 16.08
N SER A 482 4.95 42.52 16.97
CA SER A 482 6.35 42.93 16.78
C SER A 482 7.06 42.17 15.66
N LEU A 483 6.57 40.97 15.32
CA LEU A 483 7.14 40.07 14.30
C LEU A 483 6.58 40.35 12.89
N LYS A 484 5.68 41.32 12.72
CA LYS A 484 4.89 41.51 11.51
C LYS A 484 5.10 42.85 10.83
N ASN A 485 4.91 42.86 9.52
CA ASN A 485 4.84 44.09 8.75
C ASN A 485 3.41 44.68 8.86
N LEU A 486 3.22 45.50 9.90
CA LEU A 486 1.94 46.08 10.25
C LEU A 486 1.57 47.22 9.30
N GLN A 487 0.33 47.25 8.87
CA GLN A 487 -0.25 48.36 8.07
C GLN A 487 -1.22 49.21 8.89
N GLU A 488 -1.96 48.57 9.76
CA GLU A 488 -2.92 49.26 10.61
C GLU A 488 -2.97 48.57 11.97
N VAL A 489 -3.02 49.34 13.04
CA VAL A 489 -3.27 48.83 14.41
C VAL A 489 -4.38 49.66 15.00
N ARG A 490 -5.34 49.03 15.64
CA ARG A 490 -6.48 49.66 16.31
C ARG A 490 -6.51 49.26 17.78
N LEU A 491 -6.56 50.26 18.64
CA LEU A 491 -6.86 50.05 20.05
C LEU A 491 -8.30 50.49 20.29
N LYS A 492 -9.12 49.60 20.79
CA LYS A 492 -10.53 49.86 21.07
C LYS A 492 -10.84 49.54 22.52
N GLY A 493 -11.66 50.37 23.14
CA GLY A 493 -12.10 50.17 24.50
C GLY A 493 -13.40 50.90 24.80
N ILE A 494 -13.96 50.71 25.96
CA ILE A 494 -15.20 51.38 26.39
C ILE A 494 -14.84 52.42 27.48
N TRP A 495 -15.28 53.64 27.24
CA TRP A 495 -15.14 54.67 28.27
C TRP A 495 -16.16 54.48 29.40
N LYS A 496 -15.68 54.65 30.63
CA LYS A 496 -16.47 54.71 31.84
C LYS A 496 -16.23 56.00 32.60
N GLU A 497 -17.20 56.33 33.46
CA GLU A 497 -17.13 57.48 34.34
C GLU A 497 -17.09 58.84 33.59
N LEU A 498 -17.34 58.83 32.32
CA LEU A 498 -17.53 60.04 31.50
C LEU A 498 -19.00 60.31 31.30
N PRO A 499 -19.39 61.60 31.03
CA PRO A 499 -20.73 61.88 30.55
C PRO A 499 -21.09 61.10 29.28
N GLU A 500 -22.30 60.50 29.27
CA GLU A 500 -22.73 59.67 28.17
C GLU A 500 -23.09 60.45 26.91
N THR A 501 -23.31 61.79 27.01
CA THR A 501 -23.72 62.63 25.92
C THR A 501 -22.74 63.76 25.70
N GLU A 502 -22.61 64.22 24.43
CA GLU A 502 -21.79 65.34 24.01
C GLU A 502 -22.14 66.64 24.79
N GLU A 503 -23.43 66.91 24.95
CA GLU A 503 -23.91 68.06 25.67
C GLU A 503 -23.51 67.98 27.17
N GLY A 504 -23.60 66.82 27.78
CA GLY A 504 -23.17 66.57 29.17
C GLY A 504 -21.69 66.76 29.33
N PHE A 505 -20.91 66.25 28.36
CA PHE A 505 -19.43 66.32 28.33
C PHE A 505 -18.99 67.81 28.19
N ASN A 506 -19.50 68.51 27.21
CA ASN A 506 -19.17 69.90 26.94
C ASN A 506 -19.62 70.82 28.10
N LYS A 507 -20.74 70.55 28.75
CA LYS A 507 -21.18 71.24 29.93
C LYS A 507 -20.19 71.09 31.08
N MET A 508 -19.69 69.90 31.35
CA MET A 508 -18.75 69.61 32.41
C MET A 508 -17.43 70.32 32.21
N TYR A 509 -16.91 70.24 30.97
CA TYR A 509 -15.55 70.79 30.69
C TYR A 509 -15.59 72.27 30.32
N LYS A 510 -16.74 72.90 30.18
CA LYS A 510 -16.93 74.35 29.92
C LYS A 510 -16.21 75.22 30.95
N GLU A 511 -16.19 74.85 32.20
CA GLU A 511 -15.54 75.58 33.30
C GLU A 511 -14.02 75.55 33.18
N TYR A 512 -13.47 74.56 32.49
CA TYR A 512 -12.06 74.40 32.18
C TYR A 512 -11.68 75.05 30.83
N GLY A 513 -12.65 75.65 30.17
CA GLY A 513 -12.44 76.34 28.88
C GLY A 513 -12.16 75.38 27.74
N THR A 514 -12.66 74.18 27.80
CA THR A 514 -12.44 73.11 26.81
C THR A 514 -13.75 72.37 26.46
N ASP A 515 -13.75 71.65 25.36
CA ASP A 515 -14.85 70.81 24.88
C ASP A 515 -14.32 69.44 24.48
N ALA A 516 -15.19 68.57 24.05
CA ALA A 516 -14.82 67.21 23.66
C ALA A 516 -13.87 67.14 22.45
N ASP A 517 -14.04 68.06 21.51
CA ASP A 517 -13.24 68.15 20.28
C ASP A 517 -11.79 68.63 20.53
N ALA A 518 -11.54 69.26 21.68
CA ALA A 518 -10.24 69.72 22.06
C ALA A 518 -9.33 68.57 22.57
N PHE A 519 -9.90 67.42 22.93
CA PHE A 519 -9.10 66.28 23.37
C PHE A 519 -8.51 65.56 22.17
N LYS A 520 -7.23 65.74 21.95
CA LYS A 520 -6.50 65.08 20.87
C LYS A 520 -5.31 64.30 21.35
N VAL A 521 -5.03 63.24 20.68
CA VAL A 521 -3.87 62.38 20.95
C VAL A 521 -2.98 62.26 19.71
N SER A 522 -1.69 62.19 19.94
CA SER A 522 -0.73 61.75 18.94
C SER A 522 -0.40 60.28 19.13
N THR A 523 -0.16 59.60 18.02
CA THR A 523 0.19 58.19 17.97
C THR A 523 1.60 58.04 17.45
N GLU A 524 2.36 57.18 18.12
CA GLU A 524 3.74 56.88 17.77
C GLU A 524 4.04 55.40 17.94
N TYR A 525 4.96 54.84 17.19
CA TYR A 525 5.47 53.51 17.34
C TYR A 525 6.99 53.48 17.52
N GLN A 526 7.51 52.46 18.17
CA GLN A 526 8.90 52.33 18.45
C GLN A 526 9.66 51.50 17.44
N ILE A 527 10.75 52.02 16.87
CA ILE A 527 11.69 51.29 16.02
C ILE A 527 13.11 51.61 16.43
N GLY A 528 13.94 50.61 16.66
CA GLY A 528 15.35 50.78 17.06
C GLY A 528 15.52 51.68 18.28
N GLY A 529 14.63 51.56 19.25
CA GLY A 529 14.62 52.39 20.46
C GLY A 529 14.21 53.85 20.25
N ARG A 530 13.69 54.21 19.06
CA ARG A 530 13.23 55.56 18.73
C ARG A 530 11.73 55.57 18.42
N TRP A 531 11.06 56.65 18.91
CA TRP A 531 9.65 56.88 18.60
C TRP A 531 9.45 57.57 17.26
N LYS A 532 8.55 57.05 16.46
CA LYS A 532 8.22 57.62 15.18
C LYS A 532 6.71 57.90 15.11
N LYS A 533 6.33 59.13 14.71
CA LYS A 533 4.90 59.50 14.56
C LYS A 533 4.20 58.68 13.51
N CYS A 534 2.94 58.30 13.82
CA CYS A 534 2.02 57.58 12.93
C CYS A 534 0.82 58.47 12.60
N GLY A 535 0.86 59.13 11.45
CA GLY A 535 -0.26 59.98 11.04
C GLY A 535 -0.42 61.32 11.80
N ASP A 536 -1.60 61.91 11.60
CA ASP A 536 -1.98 63.17 12.25
C ASP A 536 -2.58 62.96 13.64
N GLU A 537 -2.75 64.04 14.41
CA GLU A 537 -3.42 64.01 15.70
C GLU A 537 -4.88 63.52 15.52
N GLN A 538 -5.33 62.60 16.41
CA GLN A 538 -6.68 62.02 16.40
C GLN A 538 -7.48 62.58 17.60
N LYS A 539 -8.79 62.70 17.39
CA LYS A 539 -9.71 63.03 18.49
C LYS A 539 -9.78 61.81 19.43
N LEU A 540 -9.72 62.06 20.71
CA LEU A 540 -9.81 61.04 21.73
C LEU A 540 -11.27 60.58 21.95
N PHE A 541 -12.21 61.48 21.77
CA PHE A 541 -13.64 61.23 21.96
C PHE A 541 -14.38 61.44 20.66
N SER A 542 -15.35 60.59 20.40
CA SER A 542 -16.31 60.71 19.26
C SER A 542 -17.72 60.40 19.78
N PHE A 543 -18.71 61.00 19.11
CA PHE A 543 -20.12 60.83 19.45
C PHE A 543 -20.88 60.34 18.20
N ASN A 544 -21.95 59.56 18.47
CA ASN A 544 -22.81 59.10 17.39
C ASN A 544 -23.74 60.24 16.91
N GLU A 545 -24.58 59.94 15.90
CA GLU A 545 -25.54 60.91 15.35
C GLU A 545 -26.56 61.38 16.41
N ASN A 546 -26.79 60.64 17.48
CA ASN A 546 -27.67 60.97 18.58
C ASN A 546 -26.97 61.77 19.67
N GLY A 547 -25.65 62.02 19.57
CA GLY A 547 -24.86 62.69 20.53
C GLY A 547 -24.41 61.83 21.72
N ASP A 548 -24.52 60.49 21.63
CA ASP A 548 -24.04 59.60 22.68
C ASP A 548 -22.54 59.25 22.46
N LEU A 549 -21.80 59.12 23.53
CA LEU A 549 -20.40 58.81 23.52
C LEU A 549 -20.12 57.39 22.91
N ASN A 550 -19.31 57.36 21.89
CA ASN A 550 -18.83 56.12 21.30
C ASN A 550 -17.78 55.43 22.16
N SER A 551 -17.56 54.14 21.88
CA SER A 551 -16.40 53.46 22.41
C SER A 551 -15.11 54.14 21.95
N ALA A 552 -14.04 54.04 22.72
CA ALA A 552 -12.74 54.51 22.31
C ALA A 552 -12.24 53.71 21.13
N GLU A 553 -11.79 54.37 20.08
CA GLU A 553 -11.12 53.76 18.96
C GLU A 553 -9.99 54.64 18.49
N ILE A 554 -8.74 54.19 18.59
CA ILE A 554 -7.55 54.90 18.20
C ILE A 554 -6.86 54.06 17.12
N VAL A 555 -6.68 54.68 15.95
CA VAL A 555 -6.14 54.01 14.77
C VAL A 555 -4.75 54.48 14.46
N PHE A 556 -3.86 53.54 14.30
CA PHE A 556 -2.50 53.73 13.81
C PHE A 556 -2.47 53.22 12.36
N SER A 557 -2.28 54.07 11.41
CA SER A 557 -2.15 53.71 10.01
C SER A 557 -0.74 54.01 9.53
N PHE A 558 0.01 52.97 9.24
CA PHE A 558 1.40 53.10 8.82
C PHE A 558 1.91 51.81 8.16
N THR A 559 2.98 51.91 7.40
CA THR A 559 3.70 50.74 6.91
C THR A 559 4.96 50.58 7.73
N VAL A 560 5.01 49.56 8.58
CA VAL A 560 6.21 49.19 9.33
C VAL A 560 6.81 47.98 8.64
N GLN A 561 8.05 48.07 8.25
CA GLN A 561 8.80 46.86 7.91
C GLN A 561 9.47 46.35 9.18
N PRO A 562 9.30 45.13 9.60
CA PRO A 562 10.09 44.52 10.64
C PRO A 562 11.57 44.70 10.26
N GLN A 563 12.43 45.03 11.23
CA GLN A 563 13.83 45.13 10.91
C GLN A 563 14.28 43.80 10.32
N SER A 564 14.85 43.82 9.11
CA SER A 564 15.47 42.66 8.50
C SER A 564 16.47 42.10 9.51
N ILE A 565 16.21 40.90 10.03
CA ILE A 565 17.19 40.14 10.76
C ILE A 565 18.36 40.00 9.77
N SER A 566 19.46 40.69 10.06
CA SER A 566 20.61 40.58 9.18
C SER A 566 21.03 39.13 9.18
N SER A 567 21.31 38.58 7.99
CA SER A 567 21.84 37.23 7.79
C SER A 567 23.23 37.00 8.41
N ASP A 568 23.68 37.94 9.26
CA ASP A 568 24.91 37.80 10.04
C ASP A 568 24.69 36.76 11.15
N GLU A 569 25.41 35.66 11.09
CA GLU A 569 25.40 34.53 12.04
C GLU A 569 25.70 34.94 13.50
N THR A 570 25.92 36.22 13.77
CA THR A 570 26.17 36.81 15.08
C THR A 570 25.00 37.60 15.63
N ALA A 571 23.86 37.64 14.97
CA ALA A 571 22.71 38.41 15.44
C ALA A 571 22.12 37.78 16.70
N VAL A 572 22.05 38.53 17.77
CA VAL A 572 21.32 38.17 19.00
C VAL A 572 19.85 37.99 18.61
N PRO A 573 19.17 36.92 19.06
CA PRO A 573 17.74 36.70 18.80
C PRO A 573 16.96 37.96 19.16
N TYR A 574 15.99 38.36 18.33
CA TYR A 574 15.11 39.48 18.62
C TYR A 574 14.40 39.24 19.95
N GLU A 575 14.57 40.16 20.86
CA GLU A 575 13.95 40.10 22.17
C GLU A 575 12.91 41.22 22.29
N TYR A 576 11.65 40.86 22.36
CA TYR A 576 10.55 41.77 22.58
C TYR A 576 10.70 42.44 23.94
N SER A 577 10.91 43.75 23.94
CA SER A 577 11.04 44.48 25.17
C SER A 577 10.60 45.93 25.02
N ARG A 578 10.07 46.51 26.12
CA ARG A 578 9.62 47.90 26.21
C ARG A 578 10.69 48.92 25.76
N ASP A 579 11.93 48.62 25.92
CA ASP A 579 13.02 49.56 25.69
C ASP A 579 13.58 49.51 24.27
N LYS A 580 13.15 48.52 23.44
CA LYS A 580 13.69 48.30 22.12
C LYS A 580 12.69 48.56 21.02
N ASP A 581 11.75 47.64 20.79
CA ASP A 581 10.83 47.67 19.66
C ASP A 581 9.49 47.01 20.01
N GLY A 582 8.47 47.25 19.15
CA GLY A 582 7.18 46.58 19.22
C GLY A 582 6.16 47.24 20.13
N PHE A 583 6.46 48.45 20.60
CA PHE A 583 5.51 49.20 21.40
C PHE A 583 4.95 50.40 20.66
N PHE A 584 3.72 50.75 21.02
CA PHE A 584 2.94 51.89 20.52
C PHE A 584 2.73 52.84 21.68
N ARG A 585 2.79 54.15 21.37
CA ARG A 585 2.60 55.20 22.36
C ARG A 585 1.45 56.10 21.93
N ILE A 586 0.60 56.44 22.89
CA ILE A 586 -0.47 57.41 22.73
C ILE A 586 -0.19 58.52 23.74
N THR A 587 -0.03 59.72 23.23
CA THR A 587 0.25 60.92 24.04
C THR A 587 -0.90 61.91 23.93
N LEU A 588 -1.39 62.40 25.07
CA LEU A 588 -2.40 63.45 25.13
C LEU A 588 -1.79 64.79 24.77
N GLU A 589 -2.07 65.33 23.56
CA GLU A 589 -1.48 66.54 23.05
C GLU A 589 -2.28 67.81 23.42
N SER A 590 -3.55 67.67 23.56
CA SER A 590 -4.45 68.76 23.91
C SER A 590 -5.66 68.25 24.72
N PRO A 591 -6.32 69.10 25.49
CA PRO A 591 -6.02 70.54 25.80
C PRO A 591 -4.85 70.68 26.76
N SER A 592 -4.25 71.86 26.87
CA SER A 592 -3.12 72.16 27.73
C SER A 592 -3.42 71.95 29.23
N SER A 593 -4.69 72.00 29.62
CA SER A 593 -5.19 71.70 30.96
C SER A 593 -5.32 70.17 31.24
N GLY A 594 -5.06 69.33 30.23
CA GLY A 594 -5.39 67.91 30.32
C GLY A 594 -6.85 67.70 30.70
N PHE A 595 -7.14 66.72 31.55
CA PHE A 595 -8.49 66.50 32.06
C PHE A 595 -8.88 67.45 33.18
N GLY A 596 -8.13 68.50 33.46
CA GLY A 596 -8.46 69.58 34.40
C GLY A 596 -8.13 69.31 35.85
N THR A 597 -7.47 68.28 36.20
CA THR A 597 -7.17 67.85 37.59
C THR A 597 -6.37 68.95 38.33
N LYS A 598 -5.40 69.55 37.65
CA LYS A 598 -4.61 70.63 38.19
C LYS A 598 -5.37 71.94 38.20
N ALA A 599 -6.09 72.24 37.14
CA ALA A 599 -6.92 73.45 37.00
C ALA A 599 -8.06 73.47 38.02
N TYR A 600 -8.65 72.29 38.34
CA TYR A 600 -9.67 72.14 39.37
C TYR A 600 -9.19 72.64 40.74
N ARG A 601 -8.02 72.24 41.19
CA ARG A 601 -7.48 72.63 42.45
C ARG A 601 -7.33 74.17 42.54
N THR A 602 -6.91 74.81 41.47
CA THR A 602 -6.79 76.26 41.38
C THR A 602 -8.13 76.95 41.34
N LEU A 603 -9.03 76.55 40.45
CA LEU A 603 -10.44 77.04 40.34
C LEU A 603 -11.22 76.88 41.62
N PHE A 604 -11.12 75.69 42.26
CA PHE A 604 -11.77 75.43 43.54
C PHE A 604 -11.31 76.38 44.63
N SER A 605 -9.99 76.54 44.75
CA SER A 605 -9.38 77.41 45.73
C SER A 605 -9.79 78.89 45.49
N GLU A 606 -9.73 79.37 44.24
CA GLU A 606 -10.16 80.66 43.83
C GLU A 606 -11.65 80.93 44.10
N THR A 607 -12.51 79.95 43.78
CA THR A 607 -13.96 80.01 44.01
C THR A 607 -14.27 79.99 45.50
N MET A 608 -13.59 79.18 46.29
CA MET A 608 -13.69 79.17 47.74
C MET A 608 -13.27 80.50 48.32
N VAL A 609 -12.13 81.08 47.89
CA VAL A 609 -11.68 82.39 48.38
C VAL A 609 -12.70 83.46 47.96
N HIS A 610 -13.19 83.44 46.73
CA HIS A 610 -14.20 84.40 46.29
C HIS A 610 -15.48 84.25 47.08
N ASN A 611 -16.00 83.04 47.34
CA ASN A 611 -17.21 82.77 48.09
C ASN A 611 -17.11 83.12 49.58
N SER A 612 -15.87 83.06 50.16
CA SER A 612 -15.64 83.48 51.54
C SER A 612 -15.83 84.99 51.75
N GLY A 613 -15.63 85.85 50.74
CA GLY A 613 -15.73 87.28 50.79
C GLY A 613 -17.12 87.83 50.28
N CYS A 614 -18.00 86.96 49.74
CA CYS A 614 -19.24 87.37 49.14
C CYS A 614 -20.49 87.08 49.94
N LYS A 615 -21.55 87.98 49.85
CA LYS A 615 -22.90 87.70 50.34
C LYS A 615 -23.51 86.53 49.58
N GLU A 616 -24.37 85.70 50.19
CA GLU A 616 -24.94 84.49 49.70
C GLU A 616 -25.49 84.54 48.28
N LYS A 617 -26.09 85.62 47.85
CA LYS A 617 -26.62 85.88 46.52
C LYS A 617 -25.56 86.08 45.39
N LYS A 618 -24.31 86.22 45.73
CA LYS A 618 -23.15 86.45 44.86
C LYS A 618 -22.13 85.35 44.88
N ARG A 619 -22.44 84.28 45.59
CA ARG A 619 -21.55 83.09 45.57
C ARG A 619 -21.60 82.42 44.20
N LYS A 620 -20.44 82.00 43.72
CA LYS A 620 -20.35 81.18 42.54
C LYS A 620 -20.51 79.71 42.93
N ASP A 621 -21.11 78.97 42.08
CA ASP A 621 -21.15 77.50 42.26
C ASP A 621 -19.73 77.00 42.33
N LEU A 622 -19.47 75.93 43.12
CA LEU A 622 -18.17 75.25 43.14
C LEU A 622 -17.95 74.59 41.76
N PRO A 623 -16.70 74.65 41.27
CA PRO A 623 -16.41 73.95 40.00
C PRO A 623 -16.69 72.49 40.12
N SER A 624 -17.20 71.89 39.06
CA SER A 624 -17.44 70.45 38.97
C SER A 624 -16.12 69.73 39.04
N GLU A 625 -16.06 68.65 39.79
CA GLU A 625 -14.85 67.81 39.89
C GLU A 625 -14.57 67.23 38.51
N PRO A 626 -13.34 67.34 37.98
CA PRO A 626 -12.96 66.78 36.71
C PRO A 626 -13.00 65.25 36.77
N VAL A 627 -13.49 64.63 35.75
CA VAL A 627 -13.53 63.15 35.65
C VAL A 627 -12.29 62.71 34.87
N ILE A 628 -11.58 61.79 35.46
CA ILE A 628 -10.46 61.08 34.78
C ILE A 628 -11.06 59.90 34.07
N PRO A 629 -10.90 59.77 32.73
CA PRO A 629 -11.49 58.69 32.00
C PRO A 629 -10.99 57.34 32.50
N VAL A 630 -11.93 56.39 32.68
CA VAL A 630 -11.67 55.00 32.94
C VAL A 630 -11.96 54.23 31.65
N MET A 631 -11.10 53.30 31.34
CA MET A 631 -11.27 52.40 30.19
C MET A 631 -11.48 50.99 30.66
N VAL A 632 -12.40 50.29 30.01
CA VAL A 632 -12.70 48.86 30.20
C VAL A 632 -12.82 48.13 28.87
N ASP A 633 -12.74 46.80 28.89
CA ASP A 633 -12.93 45.96 27.73
C ASP A 633 -12.03 46.36 26.55
N VAL A 634 -10.74 46.54 26.84
CA VAL A 634 -9.77 46.99 25.84
C VAL A 634 -9.34 45.81 24.99
N GLU A 635 -9.38 46.02 23.68
CA GLU A 635 -8.96 45.05 22.68
C GLU A 635 -8.09 45.68 21.61
N LEU A 636 -7.14 44.89 21.09
CA LEU A 636 -6.30 45.25 19.97
C LEU A 636 -6.76 44.54 18.70
N SER A 637 -6.63 45.25 17.60
CA SER A 637 -6.81 44.64 16.25
C SER A 637 -5.67 45.16 15.37
N TYR A 638 -5.27 44.36 14.38
CA TYR A 638 -4.25 44.78 13.44
C TYR A 638 -4.46 44.18 12.05
N ILE A 639 -3.91 44.84 11.04
CA ILE A 639 -3.75 44.33 9.69
C ILE A 639 -2.25 44.34 9.39
N ALA A 640 -1.76 43.19 8.93
CA ALA A 640 -0.37 43.05 8.50
C ALA A 640 -0.33 42.39 7.11
N THR A 641 0.63 42.81 6.31
CA THR A 641 0.84 42.24 4.96
C THR A 641 2.33 42.11 4.69
N GLU A 642 2.73 40.98 4.18
CA GLU A 642 4.09 40.74 3.74
C GLU A 642 4.11 40.11 2.38
N GLU A 643 4.89 40.67 1.47
CA GLU A 643 5.07 40.18 0.10
C GLU A 643 6.56 39.93 -0.15
N THR A 644 6.85 38.83 -0.85
CA THR A 644 8.22 38.52 -1.28
C THR A 644 8.22 37.94 -2.69
N THR A 645 9.23 38.35 -3.47
CA THR A 645 9.47 37.71 -4.76
C THR A 645 10.36 36.48 -4.60
N LEU A 646 10.25 35.52 -5.52
CA LEU A 646 11.09 34.33 -5.49
C LEU A 646 12.59 34.64 -5.65
N SER A 647 12.92 35.78 -6.23
CA SER A 647 14.31 36.26 -6.35
C SER A 647 14.88 36.80 -5.04
N ASP A 648 14.03 37.35 -4.16
CA ASP A 648 14.42 38.00 -2.91
C ASP A 648 14.10 37.14 -1.65
N MET A 649 13.74 35.89 -1.85
CA MET A 649 13.28 35.01 -0.78
C MET A 649 14.30 34.79 0.35
N GLU A 650 15.60 34.86 0.04
CA GLU A 650 16.66 34.75 1.05
C GLU A 650 16.65 35.90 2.06
N ARG A 651 15.99 37.02 1.72
CA ARG A 651 15.90 38.23 2.56
C ARG A 651 14.54 38.39 3.23
N SER A 652 13.61 37.51 2.94
CA SER A 652 12.23 37.53 3.42
C SER A 652 12.07 36.67 4.65
N PHE A 653 11.10 37.00 5.47
CA PHE A 653 10.61 36.12 6.54
C PHE A 653 9.64 35.02 6.04
N ILE A 654 9.21 35.08 4.78
CA ILE A 654 8.44 34.02 4.15
C ILE A 654 9.41 32.98 3.59
N ARG A 655 9.34 31.77 4.09
CA ARG A 655 10.10 30.61 3.59
C ARG A 655 9.18 29.67 2.86
N LEU A 656 9.46 29.44 1.59
CA LEU A 656 8.72 28.47 0.78
C LEU A 656 9.47 27.15 0.69
N SER A 657 8.74 26.07 0.87
CA SER A 657 9.24 24.72 0.65
C SER A 657 8.27 23.95 -0.20
N ARG A 658 8.79 23.16 -1.13
CA ARG A 658 8.00 22.33 -2.03
C ARG A 658 7.75 20.96 -1.44
N ILE A 659 6.50 20.51 -1.43
CA ILE A 659 6.10 19.15 -1.07
C ILE A 659 5.89 18.40 -2.38
N THR A 660 6.76 17.44 -2.66
CA THR A 660 6.74 16.62 -3.88
C THR A 660 6.33 15.18 -3.55
N ALA A 661 6.10 14.38 -4.58
CA ALA A 661 5.79 12.96 -4.45
C ALA A 661 6.86 12.15 -3.68
N LEU A 662 8.10 12.62 -3.69
CA LEU A 662 9.25 11.95 -3.06
C LEU A 662 9.60 12.55 -1.70
N SER A 663 9.08 13.74 -1.36
CA SER A 663 9.30 14.40 -0.07
C SER A 663 8.40 13.77 0.99
N ARG A 664 8.90 12.76 1.70
CA ARG A 664 8.09 12.05 2.72
C ARG A 664 8.07 12.74 4.06
N GLN A 665 9.16 13.34 4.47
CA GLN A 665 9.35 13.85 5.82
C GLN A 665 9.67 15.33 5.86
N GLU A 666 10.46 15.83 4.93
CA GLU A 666 10.87 17.23 4.89
C GLU A 666 10.59 17.87 3.53
N PRO A 667 9.82 18.98 3.52
CA PRO A 667 9.62 19.77 2.32
C PRO A 667 10.96 20.33 1.82
N PHE A 668 11.13 20.39 0.53
CA PHE A 668 12.37 20.90 -0.07
C PHE A 668 12.35 22.43 -0.12
N PRO A 669 13.27 23.15 0.55
CA PRO A 669 13.29 24.59 0.58
C PRO A 669 13.67 25.16 -0.81
N ILE A 670 12.99 26.24 -1.21
CA ILE A 670 13.35 27.02 -2.38
C ILE A 670 14.12 28.25 -1.91
N THR A 671 15.36 28.37 -2.35
CA THR A 671 16.26 29.45 -1.95
C THR A 671 16.38 30.55 -2.99
N LYS A 672 16.19 30.23 -4.29
CA LYS A 672 16.27 31.19 -5.38
C LYS A 672 15.54 30.73 -6.64
N GLY A 673 14.84 31.62 -7.30
CA GLY A 673 14.22 31.37 -8.60
C GLY A 673 13.49 32.59 -9.12
N GLU A 674 13.45 32.80 -10.43
CA GLU A 674 12.72 33.94 -11.00
C GLU A 674 11.22 33.67 -11.11
N LYS A 675 10.83 32.45 -11.41
CA LYS A 675 9.44 32.01 -11.49
C LYS A 675 9.34 30.47 -11.33
N GLN A 676 8.25 29.98 -10.77
CA GLN A 676 8.03 28.54 -10.50
C GLN A 676 6.64 28.10 -10.93
N PRO A 677 6.47 26.88 -11.47
CA PRO A 677 5.14 26.30 -11.65
C PRO A 677 4.52 26.02 -10.26
N PHE A 678 3.21 26.31 -10.14
CA PHE A 678 2.50 26.10 -8.87
C PHE A 678 2.50 24.63 -8.45
N LEU A 679 2.30 23.70 -9.40
CA LEU A 679 2.53 22.29 -9.18
C LEU A 679 3.56 21.73 -10.16
N PRO A 680 4.40 20.77 -9.75
CA PRO A 680 5.33 20.14 -10.66
C PRO A 680 4.55 19.38 -11.75
N SER A 681 5.12 19.31 -12.95
CA SER A 681 4.59 18.46 -14.00
C SER A 681 4.73 17.00 -13.56
N VAL A 682 3.61 16.35 -13.24
CA VAL A 682 3.56 14.90 -13.10
C VAL A 682 3.03 14.35 -14.40
N PRO A 683 3.77 13.50 -15.10
CA PRO A 683 3.25 12.83 -16.28
C PRO A 683 1.95 12.10 -15.92
N ALA A 684 0.99 12.11 -16.83
CA ALA A 684 -0.26 11.35 -16.69
C ALA A 684 -0.03 9.82 -16.73
N GLU A 685 1.21 9.40 -16.85
CA GLU A 685 1.67 8.02 -16.97
C GLU A 685 2.02 7.46 -15.58
N ASN A 686 1.97 6.13 -15.47
CA ASN A 686 2.37 5.45 -14.26
C ASN A 686 3.89 5.41 -14.16
N LEU A 687 4.42 5.76 -13.01
CA LEU A 687 5.86 5.93 -12.79
C LEU A 687 6.34 5.03 -11.65
N LEU A 688 7.49 4.42 -11.86
CA LEU A 688 8.25 3.72 -10.82
C LEU A 688 9.51 4.55 -10.53
N TYR A 689 9.66 5.00 -9.31
CA TYR A 689 10.83 5.76 -8.84
C TYR A 689 11.77 4.86 -8.04
N PHE A 690 13.07 5.07 -8.22
CA PHE A 690 14.11 4.35 -7.49
C PHE A 690 15.12 5.35 -6.93
N GLY A 691 15.25 5.35 -5.60
CA GLY A 691 16.24 6.13 -4.87
C GLY A 691 17.53 5.33 -4.69
N LEU A 692 18.63 5.88 -5.16
CA LEU A 692 19.93 5.23 -5.26
C LEU A 692 20.96 5.90 -4.34
N LEU A 693 21.59 5.13 -3.47
CA LEU A 693 22.77 5.54 -2.72
C LEU A 693 24.04 5.20 -3.51
N HIS A 694 25.07 5.98 -3.26
CA HIS A 694 26.40 5.83 -3.88
C HIS A 694 26.39 5.80 -5.43
N ALA A 695 25.33 6.31 -6.03
CA ALA A 695 25.23 6.39 -7.49
C ALA A 695 26.10 7.55 -8.01
N LEU A 696 27.15 7.17 -8.72
CA LEU A 696 27.96 8.07 -9.52
C LEU A 696 27.68 7.79 -11.00
N GLY A 697 27.94 8.79 -11.85
CA GLY A 697 27.78 8.60 -13.29
C GLY A 697 28.64 7.46 -13.84
N GLU A 698 28.21 6.89 -14.96
CA GLU A 698 28.89 5.80 -15.70
C GLU A 698 28.98 4.46 -14.93
N GLN A 699 28.24 4.28 -13.86
CA GLN A 699 28.20 3.02 -13.13
C GLN A 699 27.04 2.13 -13.63
N ASN A 700 27.26 0.82 -13.58
CA ASN A 700 26.20 -0.14 -13.89
C ASN A 700 25.31 -0.35 -12.67
N LEU A 701 24.01 -0.17 -12.86
CA LEU A 701 22.97 -0.55 -11.91
C LEU A 701 22.28 -1.81 -12.40
N ARG A 702 22.29 -2.87 -11.61
CA ARG A 702 21.56 -4.11 -11.86
C ARG A 702 20.50 -4.31 -10.80
N LEU A 703 19.23 -4.29 -11.21
CA LEU A 703 18.08 -4.56 -10.37
C LEU A 703 17.50 -5.93 -10.71
N TYR A 704 17.32 -6.78 -9.74
CA TYR A 704 16.56 -8.02 -9.87
C TYR A 704 15.16 -7.81 -9.33
N PHE A 705 14.15 -8.03 -10.16
CA PHE A 705 12.76 -8.00 -9.81
C PHE A 705 12.27 -9.42 -9.54
N ASP A 706 11.88 -9.67 -8.31
CA ASP A 706 11.25 -10.92 -7.90
C ASP A 706 9.74 -10.76 -8.01
N MET A 707 9.19 -11.27 -9.11
CA MET A 707 7.78 -11.11 -9.48
C MET A 707 6.99 -12.37 -9.14
N VAL A 708 5.79 -12.20 -8.61
CA VAL A 708 4.92 -13.30 -8.19
C VAL A 708 3.53 -13.11 -8.78
N LEU A 709 2.89 -14.21 -9.12
CA LEU A 709 1.51 -14.19 -9.57
C LEU A 709 0.59 -13.88 -8.39
N PRO A 710 -0.20 -12.78 -8.43
CA PRO A 710 -1.12 -12.47 -7.35
C PRO A 710 -2.20 -13.56 -7.23
N GLN A 711 -2.60 -13.91 -6.01
CA GLN A 711 -3.57 -15.00 -5.75
C GLN A 711 -4.94 -14.75 -6.39
N GLU A 712 -5.30 -13.50 -6.62
CA GLU A 712 -6.62 -13.10 -7.11
C GLU A 712 -6.69 -12.91 -8.62
N LYS A 713 -5.56 -12.84 -9.31
CA LYS A 713 -5.50 -12.58 -10.75
C LYS A 713 -4.59 -13.59 -11.44
N ILE A 714 -5.13 -14.34 -12.37
CA ILE A 714 -4.31 -14.97 -13.40
C ILE A 714 -4.11 -13.89 -14.47
N PRO A 715 -2.92 -13.32 -14.64
CA PRO A 715 -2.71 -12.34 -15.67
C PRO A 715 -2.93 -13.01 -17.03
N PHE A 716 -3.87 -12.49 -17.77
CA PHE A 716 -4.07 -12.87 -19.16
C PHE A 716 -3.07 -12.05 -19.97
N TYR A 717 -1.93 -12.64 -20.27
CA TYR A 717 -1.04 -12.07 -21.27
C TYR A 717 -1.71 -12.17 -22.64
N ASP A 718 -2.25 -11.07 -23.12
CA ASP A 718 -2.73 -10.93 -24.49
C ASP A 718 -1.62 -10.27 -25.31
N PRO A 719 -0.94 -11.00 -26.21
CA PRO A 719 0.16 -10.44 -27.01
C PRO A 719 -0.32 -9.49 -28.11
N GLN A 720 -1.47 -8.85 -27.96
CA GLN A 720 -1.96 -7.89 -28.95
C GLN A 720 -1.05 -6.66 -29.00
N PRO A 721 -0.71 -6.18 -30.21
CA PRO A 721 0.04 -4.94 -30.34
C PRO A 721 -0.68 -3.78 -29.65
N GLY A 722 0.00 -3.07 -28.75
CA GLY A 722 -0.54 -1.94 -28.00
C GLY A 722 -1.01 -2.23 -26.57
N ARG A 723 -1.06 -3.49 -26.15
CA ARG A 723 -1.31 -3.88 -24.74
C ARG A 723 -0.06 -4.29 -23.99
N GLN A 724 1.06 -4.46 -24.66
CA GLN A 724 2.31 -4.83 -24.03
C GLN A 724 2.80 -3.69 -23.12
N VAL A 725 3.15 -4.01 -21.89
CA VAL A 725 3.76 -3.05 -20.97
C VAL A 725 5.17 -2.72 -21.44
N THR A 726 5.49 -1.43 -21.48
CA THR A 726 6.82 -0.94 -21.83
C THR A 726 7.34 -0.01 -20.75
N LEU A 727 8.65 -0.05 -20.53
CA LEU A 727 9.36 0.77 -19.56
C LEU A 727 10.21 1.80 -20.30
N ALA A 728 9.94 3.09 -20.08
CA ALA A 728 10.81 4.16 -20.57
C ALA A 728 11.54 4.78 -19.36
N TRP A 729 12.86 4.75 -19.40
CA TRP A 729 13.69 5.14 -18.27
C TRP A 729 14.15 6.59 -18.36
N GLU A 730 14.12 7.28 -17.23
CA GLU A 730 14.56 8.66 -17.06
C GLU A 730 15.41 8.79 -15.79
N TYR A 731 16.30 9.77 -15.78
CA TYR A 731 17.12 10.11 -14.63
C TYR A 731 16.97 11.58 -14.25
N TRP A 732 17.17 11.88 -12.99
CA TRP A 732 17.20 13.26 -12.49
C TRP A 732 18.61 13.84 -12.60
N ASN A 733 18.78 15.02 -13.25
CA ASN A 733 20.06 15.66 -13.42
C ASN A 733 20.36 16.75 -12.37
N GLY A 734 19.47 16.92 -11.39
CA GLY A 734 19.53 17.99 -10.39
C GLY A 734 18.49 19.09 -10.60
N ASN A 735 17.93 19.23 -11.81
CA ASN A 735 16.93 20.24 -12.14
C ASN A 735 15.67 19.65 -12.81
N GLU A 736 15.86 18.68 -13.69
CA GLU A 736 14.77 18.09 -14.49
C GLU A 736 15.02 16.63 -14.83
N TRP A 737 13.99 15.92 -15.26
CA TRP A 737 14.05 14.54 -15.72
C TRP A 737 14.51 14.47 -17.16
N HIS A 738 15.53 13.66 -17.43
CA HIS A 738 16.06 13.38 -18.74
C HIS A 738 15.91 11.91 -19.13
N PRO A 739 15.57 11.59 -20.37
CA PRO A 739 15.48 10.21 -20.80
C PRO A 739 16.86 9.52 -20.77
N ILE A 740 16.87 8.27 -20.30
CA ILE A 740 18.04 7.38 -20.42
C ILE A 740 18.04 6.82 -21.83
N ALA A 741 19.18 6.92 -22.52
CA ALA A 741 19.34 6.38 -23.85
C ALA A 741 19.06 4.87 -23.88
N ILE A 742 18.42 4.39 -24.93
CA ILE A 742 18.03 2.98 -25.05
C ILE A 742 19.25 2.06 -25.01
N GLU A 743 20.39 2.53 -25.53
CA GLU A 743 21.67 1.82 -25.53
C GLU A 743 22.28 1.68 -24.13
N SER A 744 21.87 2.54 -23.18
CA SER A 744 22.26 2.48 -21.77
C SER A 744 21.44 1.48 -20.97
N VAL A 745 20.32 0.97 -21.49
CA VAL A 745 19.55 -0.14 -20.92
C VAL A 745 20.13 -1.43 -21.47
N LEU A 746 21.07 -2.01 -20.74
CA LEU A 746 21.86 -3.16 -21.20
C LEU A 746 21.05 -4.47 -21.23
N ALA A 747 20.09 -4.61 -20.31
CA ALA A 747 19.19 -5.75 -20.24
C ALA A 747 17.84 -5.32 -19.66
N GLU A 748 16.76 -5.86 -20.23
CA GLU A 748 15.40 -5.81 -19.70
C GLU A 748 14.83 -7.23 -19.83
N GLU A 749 14.88 -8.01 -18.75
CA GLU A 749 14.44 -9.40 -18.74
C GLU A 749 13.05 -9.59 -18.13
N THR A 750 12.46 -8.53 -17.57
CA THR A 750 11.14 -8.61 -16.93
C THR A 750 10.00 -8.63 -17.93
N LEU A 751 10.27 -8.36 -19.22
CA LEU A 751 9.29 -8.24 -20.30
C LEU A 751 8.14 -7.28 -19.92
N GLY A 752 8.48 -6.12 -19.37
CA GLY A 752 7.51 -5.15 -18.90
C GLY A 752 6.82 -5.57 -17.61
N LEU A 753 7.57 -6.08 -16.64
CA LEU A 753 7.06 -6.50 -15.30
C LEU A 753 6.06 -7.67 -15.34
N THR A 754 6.17 -8.53 -16.37
CA THR A 754 5.32 -9.72 -16.51
C THR A 754 6.01 -11.01 -16.07
N GLN A 755 7.27 -10.95 -15.67
CA GLN A 755 8.06 -12.06 -15.14
C GLN A 755 9.21 -11.56 -14.27
N SER A 756 9.77 -12.45 -13.43
CA SER A 756 11.02 -12.16 -12.70
C SER A 756 12.20 -12.05 -13.65
N GLY A 757 13.08 -11.11 -13.39
CA GLY A 757 14.26 -10.92 -14.25
C GLY A 757 15.10 -9.72 -13.84
N PHE A 758 16.17 -9.51 -14.57
CA PHE A 758 17.11 -8.41 -14.37
C PHE A 758 16.76 -7.22 -15.26
N ILE A 759 16.94 -6.04 -14.69
CA ILE A 759 17.02 -4.78 -15.44
C ILE A 759 18.41 -4.21 -15.18
N GLU A 760 19.22 -4.05 -16.23
CA GLU A 760 20.56 -3.49 -16.15
C GLU A 760 20.62 -2.16 -16.87
N ILE A 761 21.08 -1.13 -16.17
CA ILE A 761 21.15 0.24 -16.69
C ILE A 761 22.55 0.79 -16.43
N ASN A 762 23.17 1.32 -17.44
CA ASN A 762 24.37 2.14 -17.28
C ASN A 762 23.93 3.56 -16.91
N LEU A 763 24.23 4.00 -15.68
CA LEU A 763 23.78 5.29 -15.16
C LEU A 763 24.45 6.44 -15.91
N PRO A 764 23.69 7.48 -16.33
CA PRO A 764 24.24 8.63 -17.01
C PRO A 764 25.18 9.43 -16.11
N GLU A 765 26.21 10.07 -16.71
CA GLU A 765 27.21 10.88 -16.01
C GLU A 765 26.62 11.97 -15.11
N LYS A 766 25.52 12.56 -15.56
CA LYS A 766 24.89 13.71 -14.88
C LYS A 766 23.79 13.36 -13.88
N ILE A 767 23.73 12.09 -13.47
CA ILE A 767 22.73 11.69 -12.46
C ILE A 767 22.98 12.42 -11.13
N SER A 768 21.94 12.91 -10.49
CA SER A 768 22.01 13.70 -9.26
C SER A 768 20.80 13.49 -8.38
N GLY A 769 20.90 13.79 -7.09
CA GLY A 769 19.78 13.94 -6.15
C GLY A 769 19.53 15.39 -5.75
N SER A 770 20.29 16.33 -6.25
CA SER A 770 20.16 17.74 -5.92
C SER A 770 18.75 18.28 -6.19
N HIS A 771 18.26 19.14 -5.33
CA HIS A 771 16.91 19.76 -5.39
C HIS A 771 15.73 18.78 -5.38
N MET A 772 15.96 17.52 -5.08
CA MET A 772 14.91 16.52 -4.99
C MET A 772 14.94 15.74 -3.68
N ASP A 773 16.12 15.52 -3.13
CA ASP A 773 16.31 14.71 -1.93
C ASP A 773 17.42 15.30 -1.04
N LYS A 774 17.08 15.60 0.22
CA LYS A 774 18.04 16.11 1.23
C LYS A 774 19.07 15.06 1.65
N GLN A 775 18.76 13.77 1.48
CA GLN A 775 19.68 12.67 1.83
C GLN A 775 20.74 12.42 0.76
N GLY A 776 20.73 13.19 -0.33
CA GLY A 776 21.72 13.09 -1.40
C GLY A 776 21.60 11.84 -2.27
N ARG A 777 20.44 11.16 -2.23
CA ARG A 777 20.19 10.01 -3.10
C ARG A 777 19.99 10.47 -4.54
N ALA A 778 20.59 9.77 -5.47
CA ALA A 778 20.31 9.96 -6.88
C ALA A 778 19.00 9.24 -7.27
N TRP A 779 18.29 9.77 -8.25
CA TRP A 779 16.98 9.25 -8.62
C TRP A 779 16.89 8.88 -10.10
N ILE A 780 16.34 7.68 -10.35
CA ILE A 780 15.86 7.26 -11.67
C ILE A 780 14.38 6.92 -11.57
N ARG A 781 13.68 6.99 -12.70
CA ARG A 781 12.30 6.54 -12.79
C ARG A 781 12.03 5.82 -14.11
N ALA A 782 11.05 4.92 -14.09
CA ALA A 782 10.52 4.28 -15.28
C ALA A 782 9.08 4.70 -15.52
N ALA A 783 8.80 5.27 -16.69
CA ALA A 783 7.42 5.47 -17.14
C ALA A 783 6.88 4.13 -17.66
N VAL A 784 5.78 3.66 -17.05
CA VAL A 784 5.15 2.38 -17.33
C VAL A 784 3.92 2.61 -18.18
N THR A 785 3.97 2.17 -19.44
CA THR A 785 2.87 2.34 -20.39
C THR A 785 2.34 0.99 -20.86
N GLY A 786 1.07 0.90 -21.20
CA GLY A 786 0.41 -0.32 -21.63
C GLY A 786 -0.66 -0.81 -20.67
N ASP A 787 -0.98 -2.10 -20.71
CA ASP A 787 -2.00 -2.69 -19.85
C ASP A 787 -1.43 -3.10 -18.49
N LEU A 788 -1.57 -2.23 -17.50
CA LEU A 788 -1.07 -2.46 -16.13
C LEU A 788 -1.68 -3.71 -15.46
N SER A 789 -2.83 -4.19 -15.93
CA SER A 789 -3.42 -5.42 -15.39
C SER A 789 -2.57 -6.66 -15.68
N SER A 790 -1.65 -6.55 -16.63
CA SER A 790 -0.68 -7.61 -16.95
C SER A 790 0.58 -7.58 -16.07
N CYS A 791 0.83 -6.49 -15.31
CA CYS A 791 1.92 -6.44 -14.36
C CYS A 791 1.67 -7.42 -13.21
N LEU A 792 2.73 -8.12 -12.84
CA LEU A 792 2.73 -9.03 -11.70
C LEU A 792 2.94 -8.28 -10.39
N ALA A 793 2.67 -8.98 -9.30
CA ALA A 793 3.02 -8.48 -7.97
C ALA A 793 4.53 -8.61 -7.72
N VAL A 794 5.11 -7.63 -7.04
CA VAL A 794 6.52 -7.61 -6.65
C VAL A 794 6.65 -8.15 -5.23
N ARG A 795 7.51 -9.15 -5.03
CA ARG A 795 7.89 -9.65 -3.71
C ARG A 795 9.14 -8.94 -3.19
N GLY A 796 10.01 -8.51 -4.05
CA GLY A 796 11.20 -7.75 -3.72
C GLY A 796 11.94 -7.22 -4.94
N ILE A 797 12.71 -6.15 -4.73
CA ILE A 797 13.63 -5.58 -5.72
C ILE A 797 15.01 -5.53 -5.11
N ARG A 798 15.99 -6.15 -5.74
CA ARG A 798 17.32 -6.34 -5.17
C ARG A 798 18.40 -5.80 -6.09
N THR A 799 19.38 -5.12 -5.50
CA THR A 799 20.62 -4.73 -6.19
C THR A 799 21.68 -5.80 -6.03
N ASN A 800 22.62 -5.84 -6.98
CA ASN A 800 23.76 -6.77 -6.96
C ASN A 800 23.37 -8.25 -6.78
N CYS A 801 22.23 -8.63 -7.32
CA CYS A 801 21.82 -10.01 -7.37
C CYS A 801 22.55 -10.73 -8.49
N ILE A 802 23.22 -11.85 -8.20
CA ILE A 802 23.94 -12.67 -9.19
C ILE A 802 23.42 -14.11 -9.13
N ARG A 803 23.57 -14.81 -10.24
CA ARG A 803 23.22 -16.22 -10.35
C ARG A 803 24.45 -17.08 -10.18
N LEU A 804 24.34 -18.07 -9.30
CA LEU A 804 25.35 -19.12 -9.11
C LEU A 804 24.79 -20.47 -9.57
N ILE A 805 25.67 -21.34 -10.01
CA ILE A 805 25.36 -22.72 -10.39
C ILE A 805 26.07 -23.69 -9.46
N SER A 806 25.38 -24.74 -9.02
CA SER A 806 25.98 -25.82 -8.26
C SER A 806 27.06 -26.54 -9.04
N GLN A 807 28.17 -26.89 -8.44
CA GLN A 807 29.24 -27.66 -9.04
C GLN A 807 29.13 -29.17 -8.85
N ASN A 808 28.75 -29.57 -7.61
CA ASN A 808 28.72 -30.95 -7.17
C ASN A 808 27.44 -31.31 -6.40
N GLY A 809 26.36 -30.56 -6.68
CA GLY A 809 25.05 -30.85 -6.10
C GLY A 809 24.41 -32.10 -6.69
N ASP A 810 23.50 -32.67 -5.94
CA ASP A 810 22.69 -33.81 -6.32
C ASP A 810 21.39 -33.44 -7.04
N GLY A 811 21.25 -32.17 -7.42
CA GLY A 811 20.09 -31.62 -8.12
C GLY A 811 18.88 -31.38 -7.21
N ILE A 812 19.04 -31.47 -5.90
CA ILE A 812 18.01 -31.05 -4.93
C ILE A 812 18.13 -29.53 -4.74
N PRO A 813 17.04 -28.77 -4.84
CA PRO A 813 17.08 -27.33 -4.65
C PRO A 813 17.64 -26.97 -3.27
N LEU A 814 18.60 -26.04 -3.23
CA LEU A 814 19.20 -25.56 -2.00
C LEU A 814 18.19 -24.70 -1.22
N PRO A 815 17.96 -24.92 0.08
CA PRO A 815 17.09 -24.06 0.89
C PRO A 815 17.59 -22.62 0.94
N ALA A 816 16.68 -21.64 1.04
CA ALA A 816 17.01 -20.23 1.21
C ALA A 816 17.87 -20.01 2.47
N GLY A 817 18.76 -19.01 2.44
CA GLY A 817 19.62 -18.64 3.58
C GLY A 817 20.84 -19.53 3.81
N THR A 818 21.09 -20.52 2.95
CA THR A 818 22.21 -21.46 3.12
C THR A 818 23.56 -20.84 2.77
N ILE A 819 23.63 -20.08 1.68
CA ILE A 819 24.87 -19.39 1.27
C ILE A 819 24.96 -18.05 2.00
N GLN A 820 26.04 -17.89 2.79
CA GLN A 820 26.26 -16.70 3.62
C GLN A 820 27.61 -16.02 3.36
N GLY A 821 28.41 -16.50 2.42
CA GLY A 821 29.72 -15.94 2.12
C GLY A 821 30.39 -16.58 0.90
N ILE A 822 31.55 -16.06 0.56
CA ILE A 822 32.47 -16.63 -0.42
C ILE A 822 33.49 -17.54 0.32
N LYS A 823 34.13 -18.44 -0.42
CA LYS A 823 35.08 -19.39 0.17
C LYS A 823 36.33 -18.72 0.73
N GLU A 824 36.87 -17.77 0.01
CA GLU A 824 38.01 -16.96 0.45
C GLU A 824 37.47 -15.56 0.82
N PRO A 825 37.58 -15.10 2.09
CA PRO A 825 37.08 -13.80 2.51
C PRO A 825 37.64 -12.67 1.66
N ASP A 826 36.80 -11.80 1.15
CA ASP A 826 37.16 -10.61 0.37
C ASP A 826 36.69 -9.36 1.15
N GLU A 827 37.66 -8.51 1.51
CA GLU A 827 37.39 -7.27 2.26
C GLU A 827 36.45 -6.29 1.53
N ARG A 828 36.25 -6.49 0.22
CA ARG A 828 35.34 -5.69 -0.60
C ARG A 828 33.88 -6.10 -0.45
N ILE A 829 33.59 -7.23 0.21
CA ILE A 829 32.25 -7.78 0.40
C ILE A 829 31.91 -7.72 1.89
N GLU A 830 30.89 -6.95 2.22
CA GLU A 830 30.35 -6.85 3.57
C GLU A 830 29.50 -8.07 3.92
N SER A 831 28.62 -8.46 3.00
CA SER A 831 27.75 -9.62 3.22
C SER A 831 27.32 -10.29 1.91
N VAL A 832 26.99 -11.58 2.03
CA VAL A 832 26.37 -12.38 0.96
C VAL A 832 25.11 -12.99 1.55
N THR A 833 23.98 -12.82 0.88
CA THR A 833 22.70 -13.39 1.30
C THR A 833 22.05 -14.13 0.15
N GLN A 834 21.43 -15.27 0.47
CA GLN A 834 20.66 -16.07 -0.48
C GLN A 834 19.15 -15.99 -0.07
N PRO A 835 18.38 -15.09 -0.65
CA PRO A 835 16.99 -14.86 -0.22
C PRO A 835 16.04 -15.95 -0.71
N LEU A 836 16.37 -16.64 -1.79
CA LEU A 836 15.49 -17.60 -2.47
C LEU A 836 16.13 -18.99 -2.47
N SER A 837 15.29 -20.02 -2.48
CA SER A 837 15.73 -21.38 -2.68
C SER A 837 16.29 -21.63 -4.07
N GLY A 838 17.05 -22.68 -4.20
CA GLY A 838 17.60 -23.15 -5.47
C GLY A 838 16.52 -23.53 -6.46
N PHE A 839 16.83 -23.42 -7.75
CA PHE A 839 15.89 -23.70 -8.83
C PHE A 839 16.59 -24.37 -10.03
N GLY A 840 15.80 -25.06 -10.85
CA GLY A 840 16.28 -25.67 -12.11
C GLY A 840 17.09 -26.95 -11.91
N GLY A 841 17.27 -27.41 -10.67
CA GLY A 841 17.92 -28.68 -10.36
C GLY A 841 16.96 -29.85 -10.58
N LYS A 842 17.57 -31.01 -10.88
CA LYS A 842 16.87 -32.28 -10.99
C LYS A 842 17.75 -33.37 -10.40
N PRO A 843 17.27 -34.14 -9.42
CA PRO A 843 18.03 -35.27 -8.91
C PRO A 843 18.25 -36.31 -10.00
N ALA A 844 19.25 -37.13 -9.82
CA ALA A 844 19.52 -38.26 -10.71
C ALA A 844 18.26 -39.12 -10.87
N GLU A 845 18.05 -39.56 -12.10
CA GLU A 845 16.81 -40.24 -12.45
C GLU A 845 16.68 -41.59 -11.72
N THR A 846 15.56 -41.78 -11.05
CA THR A 846 15.22 -43.06 -10.40
C THR A 846 14.84 -44.12 -11.41
N ALA A 847 14.84 -45.39 -11.03
CA ALA A 847 14.38 -46.50 -11.87
C ALA A 847 12.92 -46.26 -12.37
N THR A 848 12.09 -45.68 -11.54
CA THR A 848 10.70 -45.29 -11.89
C THR A 848 10.73 -44.15 -12.94
N GLY A 849 11.58 -43.16 -12.76
CA GLY A 849 11.74 -42.06 -13.74
C GLY A 849 12.17 -42.57 -15.11
N VAL A 850 13.18 -43.47 -15.17
CA VAL A 850 13.56 -44.15 -16.41
C VAL A 850 12.38 -44.85 -17.06
N ALA A 851 11.54 -45.51 -16.26
CA ALA A 851 10.36 -46.19 -16.75
C ALA A 851 9.36 -45.22 -17.40
N VAL A 852 9.04 -44.13 -16.71
CA VAL A 852 8.14 -43.08 -17.17
C VAL A 852 8.65 -42.49 -18.48
N ARG A 853 9.90 -42.07 -18.51
CA ARG A 853 10.53 -41.46 -19.68
C ARG A 853 10.56 -42.42 -20.90
N GLN A 854 10.99 -43.67 -20.71
CA GLN A 854 11.07 -44.63 -21.82
C GLN A 854 9.69 -44.98 -22.38
N THR A 855 8.73 -45.13 -21.51
CA THR A 855 7.35 -45.40 -21.95
C THR A 855 6.75 -44.24 -22.74
N SER A 856 6.99 -42.99 -22.28
CA SER A 856 6.60 -41.79 -23.01
C SER A 856 7.30 -41.73 -24.38
N ARG A 857 8.61 -42.01 -24.44
CA ARG A 857 9.39 -42.02 -25.69
C ARG A 857 8.95 -43.12 -26.69
N ILE A 858 8.55 -44.27 -26.20
CA ILE A 858 7.94 -45.31 -27.05
C ILE A 858 6.63 -44.85 -27.63
N SER A 859 5.79 -44.22 -26.81
CA SER A 859 4.48 -43.72 -27.20
C SER A 859 4.56 -42.61 -28.24
N ASN A 860 5.36 -41.56 -27.98
CA ASN A 860 5.44 -40.37 -28.81
C ASN A 860 6.55 -40.39 -29.85
N ARG A 861 7.53 -41.32 -29.76
CA ARG A 861 8.70 -41.44 -30.64
C ARG A 861 9.47 -40.11 -30.78
N HIS A 862 9.63 -39.36 -29.71
CA HIS A 862 10.19 -38.01 -29.65
C HIS A 862 9.47 -37.00 -30.56
N ARG A 863 8.17 -37.19 -30.84
CA ARG A 863 7.35 -36.27 -31.62
C ARG A 863 6.15 -35.84 -30.82
N ALA A 864 5.84 -34.58 -30.90
CA ALA A 864 4.60 -34.05 -30.33
C ALA A 864 3.53 -34.07 -31.44
N LEU A 865 2.57 -34.96 -31.37
CA LEU A 865 1.48 -35.11 -32.32
C LEU A 865 0.13 -34.74 -31.73
N ILE A 866 -0.06 -35.01 -30.47
CA ILE A 866 -1.31 -34.67 -29.75
C ILE A 866 -0.98 -33.72 -28.58
N ILE A 867 -2.01 -33.07 -28.05
CA ILE A 867 -1.88 -32.11 -26.93
C ILE A 867 -1.05 -32.71 -25.79
N LYS A 868 -1.35 -33.93 -25.41
CA LYS A 868 -0.66 -34.64 -24.31
C LYS A 868 0.85 -34.86 -24.58
N ASP A 869 1.23 -35.07 -25.84
CA ASP A 869 2.66 -35.25 -26.18
C ASP A 869 3.47 -33.96 -25.93
N TYR A 870 2.89 -32.79 -26.25
CA TYR A 870 3.54 -31.51 -25.96
C TYR A 870 3.73 -31.30 -24.45
N GLU A 871 2.70 -31.63 -23.68
CA GLU A 871 2.76 -31.49 -22.21
C GLU A 871 3.80 -32.46 -21.62
N HIS A 872 3.79 -33.72 -22.03
CA HIS A 872 4.71 -34.74 -21.55
C HIS A 872 6.16 -34.45 -21.92
N LEU A 873 6.44 -34.01 -23.14
CA LEU A 873 7.80 -33.68 -23.56
C LEU A 873 8.38 -32.53 -22.72
N LEU A 874 7.59 -31.49 -22.47
CA LEU A 874 8.06 -30.37 -21.65
C LEU A 874 8.26 -30.77 -20.19
N LEU A 875 7.37 -31.59 -19.59
CA LEU A 875 7.58 -32.13 -18.24
C LEU A 875 8.81 -33.05 -18.17
N GLU A 876 9.17 -33.74 -19.25
CA GLU A 876 10.37 -34.58 -19.32
C GLU A 876 11.65 -33.74 -19.30
N PHE A 877 11.68 -32.64 -20.10
CA PHE A 877 12.90 -31.85 -20.29
C PHE A 877 13.11 -30.79 -19.19
N PHE A 878 12.06 -30.29 -18.55
CA PHE A 878 12.12 -29.20 -17.60
C PHE A 878 11.64 -29.64 -16.20
N PRO A 879 12.57 -29.93 -15.29
CA PRO A 879 12.24 -30.41 -13.96
C PRO A 879 11.54 -29.34 -13.08
N GLU A 880 11.80 -28.08 -13.37
CA GLU A 880 11.22 -26.94 -12.68
C GLU A 880 9.75 -26.70 -13.00
N VAL A 881 9.24 -27.35 -14.05
CA VAL A 881 7.84 -27.22 -14.47
C VAL A 881 6.96 -28.17 -13.67
N ASP A 882 5.94 -27.64 -13.01
CA ASP A 882 4.98 -28.40 -12.23
C ASP A 882 3.73 -28.75 -13.03
N LYS A 883 3.25 -27.82 -13.86
CA LYS A 883 2.07 -28.03 -14.68
C LYS A 883 2.24 -27.40 -16.06
N ILE A 884 1.72 -28.09 -17.07
CA ILE A 884 1.63 -27.56 -18.43
C ILE A 884 0.22 -27.74 -18.94
N GLN A 885 -0.24 -26.71 -19.64
CA GLN A 885 -1.49 -26.77 -20.38
C GLN A 885 -1.23 -26.36 -21.83
N CYS A 886 -1.56 -27.24 -22.73
CA CYS A 886 -1.45 -26.99 -24.17
C CYS A 886 -2.83 -26.59 -24.75
N ILE A 887 -2.90 -25.37 -25.29
CA ILE A 887 -4.12 -24.80 -25.87
C ILE A 887 -3.94 -24.64 -27.39
N PRO A 888 -4.66 -25.40 -28.22
CA PRO A 888 -4.63 -25.21 -29.65
C PRO A 888 -5.39 -23.94 -30.03
N ILE A 889 -4.76 -23.06 -30.80
CA ILE A 889 -5.36 -21.84 -31.33
C ILE A 889 -5.67 -22.09 -32.82
N PRO A 890 -6.94 -22.28 -33.19
CA PRO A 890 -7.33 -22.48 -34.57
C PRO A 890 -7.07 -21.22 -35.40
N GLN A 891 -6.42 -21.35 -36.56
CA GLN A 891 -6.25 -20.28 -37.53
C GLN A 891 -7.11 -20.52 -38.76
N ASN A 892 -7.74 -19.47 -39.28
CA ASN A 892 -8.59 -19.56 -40.48
C ASN A 892 -7.82 -19.91 -41.77
N LYS A 893 -6.51 -19.68 -41.77
CA LYS A 893 -5.60 -20.06 -42.90
C LYS A 893 -4.20 -20.40 -42.34
N GLY A 894 -3.71 -21.59 -42.67
CA GLY A 894 -2.36 -22.04 -42.29
C GLY A 894 -2.35 -23.11 -41.18
N ALA A 895 -1.16 -23.41 -40.68
CA ALA A 895 -1.00 -24.37 -39.57
C ALA A 895 -1.55 -23.78 -38.25
N SER A 896 -2.27 -24.59 -37.47
CA SER A 896 -2.77 -24.22 -36.16
C SER A 896 -1.61 -23.82 -35.25
N LYS A 897 -1.74 -22.72 -34.51
CA LYS A 897 -0.80 -22.33 -33.47
C LYS A 897 -1.16 -23.08 -32.19
N ILE A 898 -0.14 -23.32 -31.38
CA ILE A 898 -0.28 -23.94 -30.07
C ILE A 898 0.23 -22.95 -29.04
N CYS A 899 -0.59 -22.65 -28.07
CA CYS A 899 -0.21 -21.89 -26.87
C CYS A 899 0.11 -22.89 -25.75
N LEU A 900 1.29 -22.76 -25.14
CA LEU A 900 1.71 -23.55 -24.00
C LEU A 900 1.72 -22.66 -22.76
N VAL A 901 0.86 -22.96 -21.82
CA VAL A 901 0.84 -22.30 -20.50
C VAL A 901 1.66 -23.16 -19.53
N VAL A 902 2.73 -22.61 -19.01
CA VAL A 902 3.70 -23.33 -18.18
C VAL A 902 3.66 -22.75 -16.77
N PHE A 903 3.52 -23.61 -15.77
CA PHE A 903 3.58 -23.26 -14.36
C PHE A 903 4.81 -23.92 -13.75
N SER A 904 5.69 -23.11 -13.16
CA SER A 904 6.86 -23.61 -12.46
C SER A 904 6.52 -24.02 -11.03
N ARG A 905 7.35 -24.90 -10.48
CA ARG A 905 7.23 -25.38 -9.10
C ARG A 905 7.50 -24.25 -8.12
N ALA A 906 6.59 -24.04 -7.17
CA ALA A 906 6.72 -23.09 -6.07
C ALA A 906 6.88 -23.84 -4.74
N GLU A 907 7.76 -23.34 -3.85
CA GLU A 907 7.96 -23.93 -2.54
C GLU A 907 6.75 -23.76 -1.60
N ASP A 908 6.02 -22.68 -1.73
CA ASP A 908 4.94 -22.28 -0.83
C ASP A 908 3.53 -22.50 -1.39
N SER A 909 3.28 -23.57 -2.13
CA SER A 909 1.96 -23.83 -2.76
C SER A 909 1.45 -22.69 -3.70
N ARG A 910 2.25 -21.68 -3.96
CA ARG A 910 1.97 -20.57 -4.88
C ARG A 910 2.67 -20.84 -6.21
N TYR A 911 2.00 -20.54 -7.32
CA TYR A 911 2.61 -20.69 -8.63
C TYR A 911 3.68 -19.63 -8.83
N PHE A 912 4.90 -20.10 -9.16
CA PHE A 912 6.05 -19.27 -9.41
C PHE A 912 6.26 -19.12 -10.93
N LEU A 913 6.54 -17.92 -11.37
CA LEU A 913 6.90 -17.70 -12.78
C LEU A 913 8.35 -18.06 -12.99
N SER A 914 8.59 -18.85 -14.03
CA SER A 914 9.98 -19.18 -14.40
C SER A 914 10.77 -17.93 -14.70
N PRO A 915 12.02 -17.81 -14.20
CA PRO A 915 12.90 -16.73 -14.56
C PRO A 915 13.12 -16.62 -16.08
N ALA A 916 13.39 -15.40 -16.57
CA ALA A 916 13.51 -15.10 -17.99
C ALA A 916 14.47 -16.03 -18.76
N TRP A 917 15.54 -16.51 -18.12
CA TRP A 917 16.48 -17.42 -18.74
C TRP A 917 15.90 -18.81 -19.06
N ASN A 918 14.88 -19.28 -18.33
CA ASN A 918 14.19 -20.53 -18.61
C ASN A 918 13.39 -20.42 -19.93
N TRP A 919 12.81 -19.26 -20.20
CA TRP A 919 12.06 -19.02 -21.42
C TRP A 919 12.93 -19.15 -22.69
N ARG A 920 14.22 -18.78 -22.60
CA ARG A 920 15.17 -19.01 -23.71
C ARG A 920 15.38 -20.49 -23.95
N LYS A 921 15.47 -21.33 -22.92
CA LYS A 921 15.55 -22.80 -23.06
C LYS A 921 14.26 -23.37 -23.65
N TYR A 922 13.11 -22.95 -23.16
CA TYR A 922 11.82 -23.42 -23.71
C TYR A 922 11.68 -23.04 -25.20
N SER A 923 12.04 -21.81 -25.57
CA SER A 923 12.01 -21.37 -26.97
C SER A 923 13.01 -22.08 -27.88
N SER A 924 14.19 -22.44 -27.39
CA SER A 924 15.18 -23.19 -28.17
C SER A 924 14.72 -24.61 -28.49
N LEU A 925 14.05 -25.26 -27.54
CA LEU A 925 13.43 -26.57 -27.75
C LEU A 925 12.29 -26.47 -28.77
N SER A 926 11.53 -25.39 -28.75
CA SER A 926 10.42 -25.14 -29.68
C SER A 926 10.91 -24.91 -31.10
N GLY A 927 12.06 -24.26 -31.29
CA GLY A 927 12.69 -24.05 -32.58
C GLY A 927 13.08 -25.36 -33.28
N ASN A 928 13.54 -26.35 -32.52
CA ASN A 928 13.90 -27.67 -33.03
C ASN A 928 12.67 -28.56 -33.36
N MET A 929 11.47 -28.23 -32.84
CA MET A 929 10.25 -29.01 -33.00
C MET A 929 9.15 -28.27 -33.82
N HIS A 930 9.51 -27.20 -34.55
CA HIS A 930 8.54 -26.32 -35.26
C HIS A 930 7.44 -25.72 -34.34
N LEU A 931 7.74 -25.52 -33.07
CA LEU A 931 6.88 -24.90 -32.05
C LEU A 931 7.15 -23.41 -31.99
N ARG A 932 6.14 -22.58 -32.23
CA ARG A 932 6.15 -21.20 -31.74
C ARG A 932 5.50 -21.19 -30.36
N LEU A 933 6.32 -21.05 -29.34
CA LEU A 933 5.83 -20.71 -28.00
C LEU A 933 5.17 -19.33 -28.07
N LEU A 934 3.85 -19.32 -27.89
CA LEU A 934 3.15 -18.11 -27.51
C LEU A 934 3.07 -18.15 -25.99
N LEU A 935 3.81 -17.27 -25.35
CA LEU A 935 3.67 -16.98 -23.94
C LEU A 935 2.25 -16.42 -23.70
N CYS A 936 1.44 -17.14 -22.97
CA CYS A 936 0.19 -16.64 -22.40
C CYS A 936 0.40 -16.45 -20.91
#